data_866357734211bc44aa37e4fba51ab951
#
_entry.id   866357734211bc44aa37e4fba51ab951
#
_cell.length_a   1.000
_cell.length_b   1.000
_cell.length_c   1.000
_cell.angle_alpha   90.00
_cell.angle_beta   90.00
_cell.angle_gamma   90.00
#
_symmetry.space_group_name_H-M   'P 1'
#
loop_
_entity.id
_entity.type
_entity.pdbx_description
1 polymer ?
#
loop_
_entity_poly.entity_id
_entity_poly.type
_entity_poly.pdbx_seq_one_letter_code
_entity_poly.pdbx_strand_id
1 'polypeptide(L)'
;MSDVWFAEGIVVNLNQTEEGLSLQLTLSQFSHQAIPGSVKGLEFRCTALQQVNHSYYCPQGSLSIGESPYGGQQADVELNYIDSEHMEIKLDGLIIAQGGVSLDLKLKNSSWQLSLNGVDLNADEVRTLLPRDIVPMSWDLSGRLSIEAKLSGTTSTLQQAEVRTEIKQLNYADEEGLQVAENGSGNLHFQAEKSDRRWIGSARLVLDQGQYYSDPYYIDLTESPLYLTLKGDWVTTQNQLHLKQANLQWLPTVELQGHAQIDLTELALLQANIEFATDHLDQLYQSIIQPMVIGSMADELEITGGIEGVIELVDGEVALFRSELKSIDVDDLRGVFALHDLHGLLAWSNRENGQASHFNVQKGHLYQIPHGPVSVNLQALPNGISLLKPLDIQLLGGHIIIDRLEAKNLFDGSPEWETGAEVVNLSLQELSTAFDWPILSGELNGRLPRMHYQDESLDFDGALQVDVFGGRIEVEQLKIKQPLGRVPELFASAELNGLDLEQITRTFSFGHIEGGLEGKVNDLHLLNWEPVAFQAQFNSPADDDLRHRISQRAVDNLTSIGNGVGGSLQNTFLGIFKEFRYNRIELRATLDGNLAELGGIDHPDGGYYLVKGAGLPRIDVIARNRRVAWKTLVERLKNIRVEGMEVQ
;
A
#
# COMPACT_ATOMS: atom_id res chain seq x y z
N MET A 1 -31.91 -41.79 -27.73
CA MET A 1 -31.50 -42.56 -26.58
C MET A 1 -30.06 -42.14 -26.29
N SER A 2 -29.81 -41.42 -25.28
CA SER A 2 -28.43 -41.12 -24.84
C SER A 2 -27.96 -42.36 -24.10
N ASP A 3 -26.99 -43.10 -24.64
CA ASP A 3 -26.36 -44.24 -24.00
C ASP A 3 -25.54 -43.71 -22.82
N VAL A 4 -26.18 -43.61 -21.66
CA VAL A 4 -25.56 -43.10 -20.42
C VAL A 4 -24.56 -44.13 -19.87
N TRP A 5 -24.76 -45.40 -20.19
CA TRP A 5 -23.92 -46.49 -19.74
C TRP A 5 -23.76 -47.60 -20.81
N PHE A 6 -22.65 -48.32 -20.72
CA PHE A 6 -22.35 -49.47 -21.54
C PHE A 6 -21.84 -50.62 -20.63
N ALA A 7 -22.36 -51.83 -20.84
CA ALA A 7 -21.90 -53.03 -20.15
C ALA A 7 -21.79 -54.21 -21.14
N GLU A 8 -20.67 -54.96 -21.07
CA GLU A 8 -20.38 -56.07 -21.95
C GLU A 8 -19.92 -57.30 -21.13
N GLY A 9 -20.25 -58.50 -21.64
CA GLY A 9 -19.81 -59.78 -21.05
C GLY A 9 -20.46 -60.06 -19.69
N ILE A 10 -21.75 -59.77 -19.55
CA ILE A 10 -22.50 -60.02 -18.31
C ILE A 10 -22.75 -61.51 -18.18
N VAL A 11 -22.24 -62.11 -17.11
CA VAL A 11 -22.53 -63.52 -16.72
C VAL A 11 -23.04 -63.53 -15.27
N VAL A 12 -24.16 -64.15 -15.06
CA VAL A 12 -24.80 -64.32 -13.76
C VAL A 12 -24.84 -65.83 -13.42
N ASN A 13 -24.18 -66.24 -12.38
CA ASN A 13 -24.23 -67.61 -11.84
C ASN A 13 -24.95 -67.58 -10.48
N LEU A 14 -26.00 -68.39 -10.40
CA LEU A 14 -26.72 -68.61 -9.14
C LEU A 14 -26.64 -70.10 -8.79
N ASN A 15 -26.02 -70.42 -7.67
CA ASN A 15 -25.80 -71.80 -7.23
C ASN A 15 -26.40 -72.04 -5.83
N GLN A 16 -26.91 -73.23 -5.62
CA GLN A 16 -27.34 -73.71 -4.31
C GLN A 16 -26.12 -74.37 -3.61
N THR A 17 -25.75 -73.85 -2.45
CA THR A 17 -24.66 -74.38 -1.61
C THR A 17 -25.20 -74.94 -0.28
N GLU A 18 -24.39 -75.59 0.51
CA GLU A 18 -24.78 -76.09 1.82
C GLU A 18 -25.12 -74.95 2.81
N GLU A 19 -24.59 -73.74 2.59
CA GLU A 19 -24.78 -72.53 3.37
C GLU A 19 -25.94 -71.65 2.88
N GLY A 20 -26.57 -72.00 1.73
CA GLY A 20 -27.64 -71.23 1.13
C GLY A 20 -27.40 -70.95 -0.36
N LEU A 21 -28.02 -69.88 -0.89
CA LEU A 21 -27.80 -69.45 -2.26
C LEU A 21 -26.51 -68.64 -2.36
N SER A 22 -25.70 -68.90 -3.44
CA SER A 22 -24.57 -68.05 -3.79
C SER A 22 -24.84 -67.38 -5.13
N LEU A 23 -24.49 -66.10 -5.25
CA LEU A 23 -24.58 -65.29 -6.47
C LEU A 23 -23.20 -64.84 -6.89
N GLN A 24 -22.85 -65.07 -8.16
CA GLN A 24 -21.68 -64.47 -8.77
C GLN A 24 -22.12 -63.72 -10.04
N LEU A 25 -21.77 -62.47 -10.11
CA LEU A 25 -22.03 -61.62 -11.28
C LEU A 25 -20.67 -61.13 -11.82
N THR A 26 -20.39 -61.37 -13.09
CA THR A 26 -19.17 -60.89 -13.75
C THR A 26 -19.54 -60.01 -14.93
N LEU A 27 -18.78 -58.93 -15.12
CA LEU A 27 -18.85 -58.07 -16.30
C LEU A 27 -17.43 -57.89 -16.87
N SER A 28 -17.32 -58.14 -18.19
CA SER A 28 -16.02 -57.96 -18.86
C SER A 28 -15.61 -56.50 -18.95
N GLN A 29 -16.59 -55.62 -19.23
CA GLN A 29 -16.36 -54.19 -19.29
C GLN A 29 -17.63 -53.41 -18.90
N PHE A 30 -17.43 -52.31 -18.15
CA PHE A 30 -18.47 -51.35 -17.83
C PHE A 30 -17.94 -49.92 -18.04
N SER A 31 -18.77 -49.04 -18.59
CA SER A 31 -18.47 -47.59 -18.65
C SER A 31 -19.74 -46.78 -18.45
N HIS A 32 -19.57 -45.61 -17.83
CA HIS A 32 -20.63 -44.66 -17.60
C HIS A 32 -20.08 -43.23 -17.75
N GLN A 33 -20.88 -42.29 -18.19
CA GLN A 33 -20.44 -40.90 -18.46
C GLN A 33 -19.84 -40.20 -17.22
N ALA A 34 -20.31 -40.57 -16.01
CA ALA A 34 -19.80 -40.02 -14.74
C ALA A 34 -18.52 -40.69 -14.24
N ILE A 35 -18.02 -41.75 -14.89
CA ILE A 35 -16.80 -42.45 -14.50
C ILE A 35 -15.75 -42.21 -15.60
N PRO A 36 -14.62 -41.55 -15.28
CA PRO A 36 -13.56 -41.36 -16.27
C PRO A 36 -13.00 -42.71 -16.75
N GLY A 37 -13.17 -43.03 -18.03
CA GLY A 37 -12.67 -44.28 -18.59
C GLY A 37 -13.64 -45.47 -18.45
N SER A 38 -13.09 -46.69 -18.48
CA SER A 38 -13.86 -47.93 -18.35
C SER A 38 -13.35 -48.82 -17.23
N VAL A 39 -14.26 -49.56 -16.62
CA VAL A 39 -13.98 -50.57 -15.61
C VAL A 39 -13.98 -51.95 -16.28
N LYS A 40 -12.95 -52.76 -16.08
CA LYS A 40 -12.87 -54.12 -16.69
C LYS A 40 -12.68 -55.19 -15.62
N GLY A 41 -13.19 -56.38 -15.91
CA GLY A 41 -13.08 -57.54 -15.03
C GLY A 41 -13.76 -57.29 -13.67
N LEU A 42 -14.99 -56.76 -13.70
CA LEU A 42 -15.78 -56.59 -12.51
C LEU A 42 -16.42 -57.93 -12.11
N GLU A 43 -16.18 -58.32 -10.88
CA GLU A 43 -16.78 -59.53 -10.30
C GLU A 43 -17.37 -59.21 -8.92
N PHE A 44 -18.68 -59.42 -8.79
CA PHE A 44 -19.38 -59.39 -7.54
C PHE A 44 -19.66 -60.82 -7.09
N ARG A 45 -19.38 -61.18 -5.85
CA ARG A 45 -19.68 -62.48 -5.26
C ARG A 45 -20.42 -62.29 -3.95
N CYS A 46 -21.50 -63.06 -3.83
CA CYS A 46 -22.22 -63.21 -2.58
C CYS A 46 -22.33 -64.68 -2.22
N THR A 47 -21.70 -65.12 -1.13
CA THR A 47 -21.63 -66.53 -0.70
C THR A 47 -22.84 -66.94 0.15
N ALA A 48 -23.53 -66.00 0.76
CA ALA A 48 -24.64 -66.24 1.66
C ALA A 48 -25.87 -65.36 1.30
N LEU A 49 -26.35 -65.53 0.04
CA LEU A 49 -27.50 -64.77 -0.44
C LEU A 49 -28.78 -65.29 0.26
N GLN A 50 -29.47 -64.42 0.95
CA GLN A 50 -30.72 -64.69 1.61
C GLN A 50 -31.89 -64.21 0.76
N GLN A 51 -32.84 -65.10 0.53
CA GLN A 51 -34.09 -64.74 -0.10
C GLN A 51 -35.22 -64.67 0.94
N VAL A 52 -35.82 -63.50 1.15
CA VAL A 52 -36.93 -63.29 2.05
C VAL A 52 -38.12 -62.72 1.26
N ASN A 53 -39.13 -63.54 1.08
CA ASN A 53 -40.27 -63.25 0.17
C ASN A 53 -39.79 -62.96 -1.26
N HIS A 54 -39.87 -61.70 -1.71
CA HIS A 54 -39.43 -61.26 -3.05
C HIS A 54 -38.16 -60.41 -3.01
N SER A 55 -37.49 -60.30 -1.85
CA SER A 55 -36.26 -59.56 -1.72
C SER A 55 -35.04 -60.49 -1.62
N TYR A 56 -33.90 -59.98 -2.09
CA TYR A 56 -32.58 -60.62 -2.00
C TYR A 56 -31.66 -59.81 -1.13
N TYR A 57 -31.12 -60.40 -0.08
CA TYR A 57 -30.22 -59.73 0.83
C TYR A 57 -28.85 -60.45 0.85
N CYS A 58 -27.80 -59.73 0.57
CA CYS A 58 -26.42 -60.17 0.67
C CYS A 58 -25.73 -59.44 1.82
N PRO A 59 -25.58 -60.02 3.01
CA PRO A 59 -24.94 -59.36 4.16
C PRO A 59 -23.43 -59.25 4.03
N GLN A 60 -22.80 -60.17 3.28
CA GLN A 60 -21.35 -60.28 3.12
C GLN A 60 -21.05 -60.68 1.69
N GLY A 61 -20.98 -59.71 0.80
CA GLY A 61 -20.54 -59.84 -0.57
C GLY A 61 -19.13 -59.28 -0.73
N SER A 62 -18.47 -59.61 -1.83
CA SER A 62 -17.21 -59.02 -2.24
C SER A 62 -17.30 -58.51 -3.67
N LEU A 63 -16.72 -57.35 -3.93
CA LEU A 63 -16.55 -56.79 -5.24
C LEU A 63 -15.04 -56.78 -5.58
N SER A 64 -14.68 -57.31 -6.75
CA SER A 64 -13.35 -57.16 -7.29
C SER A 64 -13.42 -56.51 -8.67
N ILE A 65 -12.50 -55.61 -8.95
CA ILE A 65 -12.35 -54.89 -10.22
C ILE A 65 -10.92 -55.12 -10.69
N GLY A 66 -10.73 -55.73 -11.85
CA GLY A 66 -9.41 -56.05 -12.40
C GLY A 66 -8.67 -54.80 -12.86
N GLU A 67 -9.33 -54.00 -13.67
CA GLU A 67 -8.78 -52.73 -14.18
C GLU A 67 -9.79 -51.59 -14.05
N SER A 68 -9.36 -50.50 -13.50
CA SER A 68 -10.12 -49.22 -13.49
C SER A 68 -9.15 -48.06 -13.66
N PRO A 69 -9.61 -46.84 -13.89
CA PRO A 69 -8.78 -45.63 -13.84
C PRO A 69 -8.04 -45.47 -12.49
N TYR A 70 -8.52 -46.14 -11.46
CA TYR A 70 -7.97 -46.09 -10.09
C TYR A 70 -7.20 -47.38 -9.72
N GLY A 71 -6.82 -48.18 -10.72
CA GLY A 71 -6.16 -49.50 -10.51
C GLY A 71 -7.17 -50.63 -10.22
N GLY A 72 -6.65 -51.79 -9.86
CA GLY A 72 -7.44 -52.92 -9.38
C GLY A 72 -8.03 -52.61 -8.00
N GLN A 73 -9.33 -52.94 -7.79
CA GLN A 73 -10.05 -52.63 -6.56
C GLN A 73 -10.63 -53.89 -5.92
N GLN A 74 -10.71 -53.88 -4.61
CA GLN A 74 -11.47 -54.87 -3.83
C GLN A 74 -12.29 -54.12 -2.79
N ALA A 75 -13.55 -54.51 -2.62
CA ALA A 75 -14.46 -53.90 -1.64
C ALA A 75 -15.38 -54.95 -1.02
N ASP A 76 -15.75 -54.75 0.20
CA ASP A 76 -16.84 -55.45 0.82
C ASP A 76 -18.19 -54.82 0.37
N VAL A 77 -19.17 -55.67 0.13
CA VAL A 77 -20.49 -55.24 -0.40
C VAL A 77 -21.60 -55.76 0.49
N GLU A 78 -22.44 -54.87 0.97
CA GLU A 78 -23.77 -55.22 1.50
C GLU A 78 -24.81 -54.81 0.46
N LEU A 79 -25.65 -55.78 0.02
CA LEU A 79 -26.68 -55.55 -0.99
C LEU A 79 -28.02 -55.96 -0.46
N ASN A 80 -29.00 -55.06 -0.50
CA ASN A 80 -30.41 -55.35 -0.27
C ASN A 80 -31.21 -54.97 -1.55
N TYR A 81 -31.68 -55.94 -2.28
CA TYR A 81 -32.43 -55.75 -3.51
C TYR A 81 -33.87 -56.26 -3.36
N ILE A 82 -34.85 -55.40 -3.50
CA ILE A 82 -36.27 -55.74 -3.46
C ILE A 82 -36.80 -55.77 -4.91
N ASP A 83 -36.62 -54.68 -5.64
CA ASP A 83 -36.99 -54.53 -7.04
C ASP A 83 -36.12 -53.41 -7.68
N SER A 84 -36.38 -53.06 -8.93
CA SER A 84 -35.65 -52.00 -9.64
C SER A 84 -35.84 -50.58 -9.09
N GLU A 85 -36.82 -50.37 -8.21
CA GLU A 85 -37.15 -49.11 -7.57
C GLU A 85 -36.73 -49.08 -6.09
N HIS A 86 -36.37 -50.23 -5.51
CA HIS A 86 -35.98 -50.38 -4.12
C HIS A 86 -34.72 -51.21 -3.98
N MET A 87 -33.60 -50.54 -3.77
CA MET A 87 -32.27 -51.16 -3.65
C MET A 87 -31.40 -50.36 -2.68
N GLU A 88 -30.65 -51.06 -1.85
CA GLU A 88 -29.58 -50.47 -1.03
C GLU A 88 -28.28 -51.19 -1.30
N ILE A 89 -27.21 -50.41 -1.56
CA ILE A 89 -25.85 -50.94 -1.80
C ILE A 89 -24.90 -50.17 -0.88
N LYS A 90 -24.15 -50.91 -0.08
CA LYS A 90 -23.00 -50.35 0.64
C LYS A 90 -21.73 -50.97 0.11
N LEU A 91 -20.74 -50.15 -0.17
CA LEU A 91 -19.40 -50.54 -0.56
C LEU A 91 -18.43 -50.00 0.49
N ASP A 92 -17.54 -50.84 0.97
CA ASP A 92 -16.53 -50.48 1.93
C ASP A 92 -15.16 -51.06 1.51
N GLY A 93 -14.09 -50.32 1.77
CA GLY A 93 -12.73 -50.77 1.47
C GLY A 93 -12.20 -50.43 0.06
N LEU A 94 -12.91 -49.58 -0.72
CA LEU A 94 -12.35 -49.07 -1.99
C LEU A 94 -11.14 -48.19 -1.70
N ILE A 95 -10.09 -48.33 -2.56
CA ILE A 95 -8.92 -47.47 -2.49
C ILE A 95 -8.93 -46.51 -3.69
N ILE A 96 -9.24 -45.27 -3.47
CA ILE A 96 -9.29 -44.21 -4.51
C ILE A 96 -8.41 -43.07 -4.05
N ALA A 97 -7.59 -42.53 -4.95
CA ALA A 97 -6.64 -41.46 -4.62
C ALA A 97 -5.77 -41.80 -3.38
N GLN A 98 -5.29 -43.04 -3.30
CA GLN A 98 -4.46 -43.60 -2.19
C GLN A 98 -5.15 -43.60 -0.82
N GLY A 99 -6.42 -43.23 -0.73
CA GLY A 99 -7.18 -43.22 0.51
C GLY A 99 -8.32 -44.24 0.50
N GLY A 100 -8.89 -44.49 1.67
CA GLY A 100 -10.04 -45.39 1.85
C GLY A 100 -11.35 -44.67 1.48
N VAL A 101 -12.19 -45.34 0.66
CA VAL A 101 -13.49 -44.81 0.26
C VAL A 101 -14.60 -45.81 0.57
N SER A 102 -15.66 -45.33 1.23
CA SER A 102 -16.91 -46.06 1.41
C SER A 102 -18.09 -45.32 0.79
N LEU A 103 -19.10 -46.09 0.33
CA LEU A 103 -20.25 -45.57 -0.39
C LEU A 103 -21.53 -46.29 0.07
N ASP A 104 -22.59 -45.54 0.34
CA ASP A 104 -23.93 -46.04 0.66
C ASP A 104 -24.94 -45.41 -0.32
N LEU A 105 -25.49 -46.23 -1.21
CA LEU A 105 -26.52 -45.84 -2.18
C LEU A 105 -27.85 -46.46 -1.83
N LYS A 106 -28.89 -45.64 -1.71
CA LYS A 106 -30.27 -46.05 -1.50
C LYS A 106 -31.17 -45.56 -2.63
N LEU A 107 -31.89 -46.48 -3.24
CA LEU A 107 -32.92 -46.20 -4.24
C LEU A 107 -34.28 -46.51 -3.65
N LYS A 108 -35.22 -45.58 -3.74
CA LYS A 108 -36.61 -45.76 -3.25
C LYS A 108 -37.58 -44.90 -4.06
N ASN A 109 -38.51 -45.55 -4.79
CA ASN A 109 -39.57 -44.88 -5.56
C ASN A 109 -39.08 -43.75 -6.47
N SER A 110 -38.15 -44.03 -7.33
CA SER A 110 -37.55 -43.03 -8.26
C SER A 110 -36.70 -41.92 -7.56
N SER A 111 -36.54 -42.01 -6.24
CA SER A 111 -35.60 -41.15 -5.50
C SER A 111 -34.34 -41.93 -5.12
N TRP A 112 -33.23 -41.21 -5.07
CA TRP A 112 -31.94 -41.78 -4.64
C TRP A 112 -31.29 -40.94 -3.56
N GLN A 113 -30.53 -41.61 -2.70
CA GLN A 113 -29.63 -40.99 -1.72
C GLN A 113 -28.28 -41.68 -1.82
N LEU A 114 -27.22 -40.88 -1.90
CA LEU A 114 -25.82 -41.33 -1.96
C LEU A 114 -25.07 -40.68 -0.80
N SER A 115 -24.46 -41.49 0.05
CA SER A 115 -23.47 -41.07 1.03
C SER A 115 -22.10 -41.59 0.60
N LEU A 116 -21.11 -40.70 0.51
CA LEU A 116 -19.72 -41.02 0.20
C LEU A 116 -18.86 -40.54 1.35
N ASN A 117 -17.95 -41.41 1.82
CA ASN A 117 -16.95 -41.06 2.81
C ASN A 117 -15.58 -41.48 2.29
N GLY A 118 -14.70 -40.50 2.06
CA GLY A 118 -13.31 -40.67 1.67
C GLY A 118 -12.39 -40.17 2.77
N VAL A 119 -11.45 -40.99 3.16
CA VAL A 119 -10.51 -40.67 4.25
C VAL A 119 -9.09 -40.73 3.75
N ASP A 120 -8.30 -39.70 4.07
CA ASP A 120 -6.87 -39.60 3.76
C ASP A 120 -6.56 -39.70 2.26
N LEU A 121 -7.34 -39.03 1.43
CA LEU A 121 -7.19 -38.99 -0.02
C LEU A 121 -6.01 -38.08 -0.41
N ASN A 122 -5.22 -38.50 -1.38
CA ASN A 122 -4.17 -37.68 -1.96
C ASN A 122 -4.78 -36.55 -2.82
N ALA A 123 -4.45 -35.30 -2.55
CA ALA A 123 -5.05 -34.14 -3.20
C ALA A 123 -4.77 -34.06 -4.71
N ASP A 124 -3.56 -34.44 -5.16
CA ASP A 124 -3.22 -34.44 -6.58
C ASP A 124 -4.01 -35.50 -7.37
N GLU A 125 -4.22 -36.68 -6.80
CA GLU A 125 -5.05 -37.70 -7.42
C GLU A 125 -6.54 -37.33 -7.40
N VAL A 126 -7.04 -36.70 -6.30
CA VAL A 126 -8.42 -36.19 -6.25
C VAL A 126 -8.65 -35.14 -7.35
N ARG A 127 -7.68 -34.29 -7.63
CA ARG A 127 -7.74 -33.31 -8.73
C ARG A 127 -8.08 -33.99 -10.07
N THR A 128 -7.55 -35.16 -10.34
CA THR A 128 -7.83 -35.89 -11.60
C THR A 128 -9.28 -36.33 -11.75
N LEU A 129 -10.04 -36.36 -10.66
CA LEU A 129 -11.47 -36.71 -10.61
C LEU A 129 -12.39 -35.50 -10.83
N LEU A 130 -11.84 -34.29 -10.72
CA LEU A 130 -12.57 -33.04 -10.89
C LEU A 130 -12.59 -32.62 -12.38
N PRO A 131 -13.55 -31.78 -12.80
CA PRO A 131 -13.47 -31.11 -14.09
C PRO A 131 -12.14 -30.34 -14.21
N ARG A 132 -11.49 -30.43 -15.37
CA ARG A 132 -10.13 -29.90 -15.60
C ARG A 132 -9.99 -28.40 -15.42
N ASP A 133 -11.09 -27.68 -15.46
CA ASP A 133 -11.12 -26.22 -15.34
C ASP A 133 -11.15 -25.74 -13.89
N ILE A 134 -11.32 -26.66 -12.90
CA ILE A 134 -11.37 -26.29 -11.47
C ILE A 134 -9.96 -26.11 -10.90
N VAL A 135 -9.07 -27.09 -11.13
CA VAL A 135 -7.66 -27.00 -10.71
C VAL A 135 -6.80 -27.40 -11.91
N PRO A 136 -5.97 -26.50 -12.44
CA PRO A 136 -5.13 -26.78 -13.59
C PRO A 136 -4.17 -27.95 -13.34
N MET A 137 -3.98 -28.80 -14.35
CA MET A 137 -3.09 -29.98 -14.23
C MET A 137 -1.61 -29.59 -14.20
N SER A 138 -1.27 -28.38 -14.61
CA SER A 138 0.09 -27.82 -14.57
C SER A 138 0.55 -27.40 -13.18
N TRP A 139 -0.38 -27.22 -12.23
CA TRP A 139 -0.01 -26.86 -10.87
C TRP A 139 0.63 -28.01 -10.12
N ASP A 140 1.68 -27.76 -9.35
CA ASP A 140 2.19 -28.71 -8.38
C ASP A 140 1.25 -28.74 -7.18
N LEU A 141 0.72 -29.93 -6.83
CA LEU A 141 -0.29 -30.08 -5.78
C LEU A 141 0.05 -31.27 -4.90
N SER A 142 0.07 -31.07 -3.60
CA SER A 142 0.23 -32.14 -2.61
C SER A 142 -0.62 -31.87 -1.36
N GLY A 143 -0.85 -32.89 -0.56
CA GLY A 143 -1.65 -32.80 0.65
C GLY A 143 -2.64 -33.95 0.80
N ARG A 144 -3.43 -33.91 1.86
CA ARG A 144 -4.42 -34.93 2.19
C ARG A 144 -5.81 -34.30 2.38
N LEU A 145 -6.83 -35.01 1.89
CA LEU A 145 -8.23 -34.60 1.99
C LEU A 145 -9.06 -35.72 2.62
N SER A 146 -9.98 -35.37 3.51
CA SER A 146 -11.06 -36.27 3.90
C SER A 146 -12.39 -35.64 3.50
N ILE A 147 -13.22 -36.38 2.79
CA ILE A 147 -14.45 -35.87 2.16
C ILE A 147 -15.65 -36.69 2.60
N GLU A 148 -16.63 -36.04 3.20
CA GLU A 148 -17.95 -36.61 3.46
C GLU A 148 -18.96 -35.92 2.55
N ALA A 149 -19.62 -36.66 1.66
CA ALA A 149 -20.65 -36.12 0.76
C ALA A 149 -21.96 -36.85 0.91
N LYS A 150 -23.04 -36.09 1.02
CA LYS A 150 -24.44 -36.60 1.02
C LYS A 150 -25.19 -35.93 -0.12
N LEU A 151 -25.58 -36.74 -1.08
CA LEU A 151 -26.29 -36.29 -2.27
C LEU A 151 -27.67 -36.98 -2.32
N SER A 152 -28.69 -36.27 -2.73
CA SER A 152 -30.00 -36.86 -2.96
C SER A 152 -30.72 -36.24 -4.13
N GLY A 153 -31.59 -37.01 -4.76
CA GLY A 153 -32.32 -36.54 -5.91
C GLY A 153 -33.37 -37.51 -6.42
N THR A 154 -33.87 -37.22 -7.59
CA THR A 154 -34.73 -38.14 -8.34
C THR A 154 -33.92 -38.77 -9.48
N THR A 155 -34.45 -39.75 -10.18
CA THR A 155 -33.75 -40.44 -11.30
C THR A 155 -33.19 -39.49 -12.37
N SER A 156 -33.72 -38.30 -12.48
CA SER A 156 -33.33 -37.34 -13.53
C SER A 156 -32.59 -36.09 -13.02
N THR A 157 -32.63 -35.83 -11.70
CA THR A 157 -32.09 -34.56 -11.16
C THR A 157 -31.57 -34.70 -9.75
N LEU A 158 -30.41 -34.10 -9.49
CA LEU A 158 -29.90 -33.80 -8.15
C LEU A 158 -30.81 -32.75 -7.49
N GLN A 159 -31.15 -32.95 -6.22
CA GLN A 159 -32.01 -32.04 -5.46
C GLN A 159 -31.31 -31.46 -4.24
N GLN A 160 -30.45 -32.24 -3.57
CA GLN A 160 -29.70 -31.78 -2.40
C GLN A 160 -28.26 -32.26 -2.48
N ALA A 161 -27.36 -31.42 -2.02
CA ALA A 161 -25.93 -31.73 -1.88
C ALA A 161 -25.44 -31.16 -0.55
N GLU A 162 -24.79 -31.99 0.26
CA GLU A 162 -24.01 -31.60 1.42
C GLU A 162 -22.61 -32.19 1.28
N VAL A 163 -21.59 -31.37 1.40
CA VAL A 163 -20.18 -31.79 1.31
C VAL A 163 -19.41 -31.19 2.47
N ARG A 164 -18.69 -32.04 3.19
CA ARG A 164 -17.71 -31.63 4.20
C ARG A 164 -16.34 -32.14 3.78
N THR A 165 -15.36 -31.26 3.83
CA THR A 165 -13.99 -31.59 3.47
C THR A 165 -13.06 -31.11 4.57
N GLU A 166 -12.23 -32.01 5.10
CA GLU A 166 -11.08 -31.69 5.93
C GLU A 166 -9.84 -31.64 5.03
N ILE A 167 -9.07 -30.58 5.15
CA ILE A 167 -7.87 -30.30 4.37
C ILE A 167 -6.66 -30.39 5.31
N LYS A 168 -5.63 -31.15 4.95
CA LYS A 168 -4.40 -31.31 5.75
C LYS A 168 -3.16 -31.11 4.90
N GLN A 169 -2.30 -30.20 5.33
CA GLN A 169 -0.99 -29.96 4.73
C GLN A 169 -1.08 -29.79 3.20
N LEU A 170 -2.06 -29.01 2.76
CA LEU A 170 -2.22 -28.68 1.35
C LEU A 170 -1.09 -27.75 0.92
N ASN A 171 -0.35 -28.16 -0.08
CA ASN A 171 0.62 -27.32 -0.77
C ASN A 171 0.23 -27.26 -2.23
N TYR A 172 0.30 -26.08 -2.82
CA TYR A 172 0.17 -25.92 -4.27
C TYR A 172 1.07 -24.79 -4.76
N ALA A 173 1.50 -24.90 -6.01
CA ALA A 173 2.20 -23.84 -6.73
C ALA A 173 1.80 -23.88 -8.20
N ASP A 174 1.53 -22.71 -8.80
CA ASP A 174 1.40 -22.59 -10.25
C ASP A 174 2.79 -22.59 -10.93
N GLU A 175 2.81 -22.68 -12.26
CA GLU A 175 4.07 -22.76 -13.02
C GLU A 175 4.96 -21.52 -12.88
N GLU A 176 4.37 -20.35 -12.62
CA GLU A 176 5.05 -19.06 -12.54
C GLU A 176 5.43 -18.68 -11.10
N GLY A 177 4.92 -19.42 -10.10
CA GLY A 177 5.10 -19.10 -8.68
C GLY A 177 4.32 -17.87 -8.21
N LEU A 178 3.29 -17.47 -8.96
CA LEU A 178 2.43 -16.32 -8.62
C LEU A 178 1.28 -16.72 -7.68
N GLN A 179 0.99 -18.02 -7.60
CA GLN A 179 -0.02 -18.58 -6.72
C GLN A 179 0.58 -19.77 -5.96
N VAL A 180 0.83 -19.61 -4.66
CA VAL A 180 1.48 -20.61 -3.83
C VAL A 180 0.74 -20.78 -2.51
N ALA A 181 0.60 -22.02 -2.06
CA ALA A 181 0.21 -22.30 -0.67
C ALA A 181 1.16 -23.31 -0.05
N GLU A 182 1.50 -23.13 1.20
CA GLU A 182 2.31 -24.03 2.00
C GLU A 182 1.61 -24.40 3.30
N ASN A 183 1.57 -25.71 3.59
CA ASN A 183 1.02 -26.29 4.82
C ASN A 183 -0.43 -25.86 5.13
N GLY A 184 -1.22 -25.60 4.08
CA GLY A 184 -2.61 -25.21 4.21
C GLY A 184 -3.45 -26.28 4.90
N SER A 185 -4.18 -25.91 5.96
CA SER A 185 -5.07 -26.82 6.69
C SER A 185 -6.37 -26.10 7.02
N GLY A 186 -7.47 -26.88 7.04
CA GLY A 186 -8.77 -26.29 7.30
C GLY A 186 -9.94 -27.18 7.00
N ASN A 187 -11.14 -26.61 7.02
CA ASN A 187 -12.38 -27.32 6.84
C ASN A 187 -13.31 -26.53 5.91
N LEU A 188 -13.93 -27.25 4.97
CA LEU A 188 -14.99 -26.74 4.11
C LEU A 188 -16.29 -27.48 4.40
N HIS A 189 -17.37 -26.76 4.64
CA HIS A 189 -18.72 -27.29 4.69
C HIS A 189 -19.60 -26.56 3.67
N PHE A 190 -20.09 -27.28 2.70
CA PHE A 190 -20.98 -26.79 1.64
C PHE A 190 -22.31 -27.52 1.73
N GLN A 191 -23.43 -26.79 1.57
CA GLN A 191 -24.76 -27.37 1.42
C GLN A 191 -25.58 -26.59 0.42
N ALA A 192 -26.36 -27.29 -0.39
CA ALA A 192 -27.23 -26.70 -1.39
C ALA A 192 -28.49 -27.53 -1.62
N GLU A 193 -29.60 -26.85 -1.85
CA GLU A 193 -30.89 -27.46 -2.15
C GLU A 193 -31.49 -26.79 -3.41
N LYS A 194 -32.03 -27.61 -4.28
CA LYS A 194 -32.67 -27.15 -5.50
C LYS A 194 -34.11 -26.74 -5.23
N SER A 195 -34.48 -25.51 -5.58
CA SER A 195 -35.81 -24.97 -5.53
C SER A 195 -36.20 -24.41 -6.89
N ASP A 196 -37.00 -25.11 -7.67
CA ASP A 196 -37.36 -24.80 -9.05
C ASP A 196 -36.12 -24.62 -9.95
N ARG A 197 -35.85 -23.37 -10.37
CA ARG A 197 -34.74 -22.97 -11.24
C ARG A 197 -33.55 -22.40 -10.51
N ARG A 198 -33.49 -22.56 -9.19
CA ARG A 198 -32.43 -22.04 -8.34
C ARG A 198 -31.84 -23.14 -7.48
N TRP A 199 -30.58 -22.99 -7.16
CA TRP A 199 -29.93 -23.68 -6.07
C TRP A 199 -29.74 -22.70 -4.92
N ILE A 200 -30.31 -22.98 -3.76
CA ILE A 200 -30.12 -22.18 -2.54
C ILE A 200 -29.12 -22.91 -1.69
N GLY A 201 -28.08 -22.21 -1.25
CA GLY A 201 -27.02 -22.86 -0.51
C GLY A 201 -26.22 -21.96 0.41
N SER A 202 -25.31 -22.62 1.12
CA SER A 202 -24.31 -21.97 1.95
C SER A 202 -22.99 -22.72 1.89
N ALA A 203 -21.89 -21.97 2.07
CA ALA A 203 -20.56 -22.51 2.25
C ALA A 203 -19.92 -21.88 3.49
N ARG A 204 -19.23 -22.70 4.27
CA ARG A 204 -18.36 -22.26 5.37
C ARG A 204 -16.98 -22.84 5.15
N LEU A 205 -15.99 -21.96 5.00
CA LEU A 205 -14.57 -22.31 4.92
C LEU A 205 -13.88 -21.79 6.19
N VAL A 206 -13.09 -22.64 6.80
CA VAL A 206 -12.18 -22.27 7.89
C VAL A 206 -10.79 -22.70 7.46
N LEU A 207 -9.88 -21.77 7.38
CA LEU A 207 -8.45 -22.06 7.17
C LEU A 207 -7.74 -21.80 8.50
N ASP A 208 -7.24 -22.89 9.11
CA ASP A 208 -6.67 -22.84 10.47
C ASP A 208 -5.18 -22.52 10.45
N GLN A 209 -4.49 -22.95 9.39
CA GLN A 209 -3.05 -22.83 9.23
C GLN A 209 -2.68 -22.74 7.77
N GLY A 210 -1.47 -22.24 7.51
CA GLY A 210 -0.85 -22.20 6.21
C GLY A 210 -0.42 -20.80 5.82
N GLN A 211 0.43 -20.77 4.81
CA GLN A 211 0.93 -19.56 4.20
C GLN A 211 0.42 -19.52 2.75
N TYR A 212 -0.11 -18.40 2.34
CA TYR A 212 -0.75 -18.25 1.03
C TYR A 212 -0.16 -17.03 0.34
N TYR A 213 0.36 -17.22 -0.85
CA TYR A 213 0.83 -16.16 -1.72
C TYR A 213 -0.01 -16.13 -3.00
N SER A 214 -0.51 -14.96 -3.33
CA SER A 214 -1.17 -14.67 -4.60
C SER A 214 -0.71 -13.28 -5.02
N ASP A 215 0.20 -13.22 -6.00
CA ASP A 215 0.89 -12.01 -6.41
C ASP A 215 -0.04 -10.79 -6.46
N PRO A 216 0.28 -9.69 -5.74
CA PRO A 216 1.41 -9.46 -4.83
C PRO A 216 1.13 -9.76 -3.33
N TYR A 217 0.04 -10.43 -2.99
CA TYR A 217 -0.46 -10.59 -1.62
C TYR A 217 0.13 -11.80 -0.92
N TYR A 218 0.47 -11.64 0.36
CA TYR A 218 0.92 -12.71 1.22
C TYR A 218 0.08 -12.75 2.51
N ILE A 219 -0.47 -13.93 2.82
CA ILE A 219 -1.32 -14.16 3.99
C ILE A 219 -0.71 -15.29 4.80
N ASP A 220 -0.38 -15.04 6.05
CA ASP A 220 0.07 -16.04 7.03
C ASP A 220 -1.03 -16.29 8.05
N LEU A 221 -1.55 -17.52 8.08
CA LEU A 221 -2.60 -17.95 8.99
C LEU A 221 -2.08 -18.70 10.22
N THR A 222 -0.77 -18.67 10.47
CA THR A 222 -0.15 -19.43 11.58
C THR A 222 -0.69 -18.99 12.94
N GLU A 223 -0.97 -17.69 13.11
CA GLU A 223 -1.47 -17.12 14.36
C GLU A 223 -2.95 -16.74 14.30
N SER A 224 -3.51 -16.60 13.11
CA SER A 224 -4.85 -16.01 12.91
C SER A 224 -5.63 -16.77 11.84
N PRO A 225 -6.53 -17.68 12.21
CA PRO A 225 -7.35 -18.41 11.25
C PRO A 225 -8.30 -17.49 10.48
N LEU A 226 -8.58 -17.87 9.23
CA LEU A 226 -9.53 -17.21 8.36
C LEU A 226 -10.86 -17.96 8.33
N TYR A 227 -11.95 -17.24 8.56
CA TYR A 227 -13.31 -17.74 8.50
C TYR A 227 -14.05 -17.07 7.35
N LEU A 228 -14.59 -17.87 6.41
CA LEU A 228 -15.45 -17.40 5.35
C LEU A 228 -16.80 -18.11 5.42
N THR A 229 -17.88 -17.34 5.46
CA THR A 229 -19.25 -17.87 5.40
C THR A 229 -19.99 -17.18 4.27
N LEU A 230 -20.53 -17.99 3.36
CA LEU A 230 -21.30 -17.54 2.20
C LEU A 230 -22.71 -18.12 2.26
N LYS A 231 -23.73 -17.31 1.92
CA LYS A 231 -25.11 -17.77 1.72
C LYS A 231 -25.69 -17.09 0.49
N GLY A 232 -26.35 -17.84 -0.35
CA GLY A 232 -26.90 -17.26 -1.57
C GLY A 232 -27.71 -18.24 -2.40
N ASP A 233 -28.02 -17.82 -3.60
CA ASP A 233 -28.69 -18.65 -4.59
C ASP A 233 -28.05 -18.50 -5.98
N TRP A 234 -27.92 -19.61 -6.65
CA TRP A 234 -27.53 -19.68 -8.06
C TRP A 234 -28.76 -19.82 -8.93
N VAL A 235 -28.99 -18.80 -9.79
CA VAL A 235 -30.09 -18.76 -10.76
C VAL A 235 -29.63 -19.43 -12.05
N THR A 236 -30.01 -20.70 -12.25
CA THR A 236 -29.49 -21.52 -13.36
C THR A 236 -29.85 -21.02 -14.76
N THR A 237 -30.97 -20.29 -14.90
CA THR A 237 -31.43 -19.75 -16.20
C THR A 237 -30.63 -18.56 -16.66
N GLN A 238 -30.02 -17.81 -15.77
CA GLN A 238 -29.20 -16.62 -16.03
C GLN A 238 -27.72 -16.92 -15.80
N ASN A 239 -27.41 -18.09 -15.24
CA ASN A 239 -26.08 -18.47 -14.75
C ASN A 239 -25.47 -17.45 -13.79
N GLN A 240 -26.29 -16.87 -12.90
CA GLN A 240 -25.88 -15.85 -11.94
C GLN A 240 -25.92 -16.37 -10.52
N LEU A 241 -24.86 -16.06 -9.77
CA LEU A 241 -24.76 -16.31 -8.34
C LEU A 241 -25.09 -15.04 -7.57
N HIS A 242 -26.13 -15.11 -6.73
CA HIS A 242 -26.51 -14.04 -5.82
C HIS A 242 -26.05 -14.39 -4.40
N LEU A 243 -24.94 -13.84 -3.98
CA LEU A 243 -24.49 -13.91 -2.59
C LEU A 243 -25.29 -12.90 -1.76
N LYS A 244 -26.23 -13.38 -0.93
CA LYS A 244 -27.05 -12.54 -0.06
C LYS A 244 -26.34 -12.18 1.23
N GLN A 245 -25.41 -13.02 1.63
CA GLN A 245 -24.54 -12.82 2.79
C GLN A 245 -23.18 -13.44 2.47
N ALA A 246 -22.16 -12.62 2.59
CA ALA A 246 -20.75 -13.02 2.56
C ALA A 246 -20.08 -12.40 3.79
N ASN A 247 -19.53 -13.23 4.68
CA ASN A 247 -18.80 -12.78 5.86
C ASN A 247 -17.41 -13.40 5.81
N LEU A 248 -16.39 -12.56 5.88
CA LEU A 248 -15.01 -12.96 6.03
C LEU A 248 -14.47 -12.37 7.33
N GLN A 249 -13.84 -13.17 8.14
CA GLN A 249 -13.17 -12.76 9.37
C GLN A 249 -11.74 -13.32 9.35
N TRP A 250 -10.78 -12.43 9.33
CA TRP A 250 -9.38 -12.73 9.53
C TRP A 250 -8.89 -11.83 10.67
N LEU A 251 -9.17 -12.28 11.90
CA LEU A 251 -8.94 -11.49 13.11
C LEU A 251 -7.49 -11.66 13.62
N PRO A 252 -6.89 -10.59 14.11
CA PRO A 252 -7.47 -9.25 14.30
C PRO A 252 -7.41 -8.36 13.06
N THR A 253 -6.90 -8.85 11.90
CA THR A 253 -6.54 -8.04 10.75
C THR A 253 -7.72 -7.33 10.08
N VAL A 254 -8.81 -8.05 9.78
CA VAL A 254 -9.98 -7.46 9.11
C VAL A 254 -11.26 -8.28 9.26
N GLU A 255 -12.39 -7.59 9.33
CA GLU A 255 -13.73 -8.14 9.15
C GLU A 255 -14.38 -7.54 7.90
N LEU A 256 -14.92 -8.42 7.05
CA LEU A 256 -15.69 -8.02 5.88
C LEU A 256 -17.07 -8.67 5.93
N GLN A 257 -18.13 -7.92 5.64
CA GLN A 257 -19.44 -8.48 5.41
C GLN A 257 -20.13 -7.79 4.25
N GLY A 258 -20.98 -8.52 3.52
CA GLY A 258 -21.65 -7.90 2.39
C GLY A 258 -22.49 -8.86 1.57
N HIS A 259 -22.85 -8.38 0.37
CA HIS A 259 -23.58 -9.13 -0.63
C HIS A 259 -23.04 -8.82 -2.02
N ALA A 260 -23.21 -9.77 -2.95
CA ALA A 260 -22.71 -9.62 -4.31
C ALA A 260 -23.57 -10.36 -5.33
N GLN A 261 -23.50 -9.93 -6.60
CA GLN A 261 -24.03 -10.62 -7.76
C GLN A 261 -22.88 -10.87 -8.74
N ILE A 262 -22.73 -12.14 -9.17
CA ILE A 262 -21.65 -12.60 -10.02
C ILE A 262 -22.25 -13.30 -11.23
N ASP A 263 -21.83 -12.94 -12.42
CA ASP A 263 -22.09 -13.71 -13.64
C ASP A 263 -21.08 -14.86 -13.73
N LEU A 264 -21.58 -16.09 -13.68
CA LEU A 264 -20.73 -17.29 -13.73
C LEU A 264 -20.33 -17.68 -15.16
N THR A 265 -20.87 -17.04 -16.19
CA THR A 265 -20.49 -17.29 -17.58
C THR A 265 -19.17 -16.60 -17.88
N GLU A 266 -19.05 -15.35 -17.45
CA GLU A 266 -17.89 -14.50 -17.68
C GLU A 266 -16.98 -14.40 -16.44
N LEU A 267 -17.39 -15.01 -15.33
CA LEU A 267 -16.78 -14.87 -14.00
C LEU A 267 -16.62 -13.40 -13.57
N ALA A 268 -17.61 -12.59 -13.94
CA ALA A 268 -17.61 -11.15 -13.73
C ALA A 268 -18.45 -10.75 -12.52
N LEU A 269 -17.90 -9.84 -11.69
CA LEU A 269 -18.63 -9.20 -10.61
C LEU A 269 -19.54 -8.12 -11.19
N LEU A 270 -20.85 -8.30 -11.08
CA LEU A 270 -21.84 -7.32 -11.55
C LEU A 270 -22.06 -6.21 -10.52
N GLN A 271 -22.25 -6.59 -9.26
CA GLN A 271 -22.48 -5.67 -8.18
C GLN A 271 -22.02 -6.28 -6.85
N ALA A 272 -21.42 -5.46 -5.98
CA ALA A 272 -21.20 -5.82 -4.58
C ALA A 272 -21.36 -4.61 -3.66
N ASN A 273 -21.77 -4.90 -2.43
CA ASN A 273 -21.70 -3.97 -1.32
C ASN A 273 -20.99 -4.68 -0.18
N ILE A 274 -19.87 -4.11 0.26
CA ILE A 274 -18.96 -4.70 1.23
C ILE A 274 -18.76 -3.70 2.37
N GLU A 275 -19.18 -4.06 3.56
CA GLU A 275 -18.82 -3.38 4.81
C GLU A 275 -17.52 -3.98 5.32
N PHE A 276 -16.61 -3.14 5.79
CA PHE A 276 -15.32 -3.55 6.33
C PHE A 276 -15.01 -2.85 7.65
N ALA A 277 -14.29 -3.53 8.53
CA ALA A 277 -13.79 -2.94 9.77
C ALA A 277 -12.47 -3.59 10.20
N THR A 278 -11.57 -2.78 10.74
CA THR A 278 -10.38 -3.20 11.46
C THR A 278 -9.97 -2.16 12.49
N ASP A 279 -9.47 -2.64 13.64
CA ASP A 279 -8.77 -1.82 14.64
C ASP A 279 -7.25 -2.07 14.57
N HIS A 280 -6.79 -2.93 13.63
CA HIS A 280 -5.39 -3.30 13.40
C HIS A 280 -4.95 -2.93 11.98
N LEU A 281 -4.95 -1.63 11.71
CA LEU A 281 -4.56 -1.11 10.39
C LEU A 281 -3.10 -1.40 10.05
N ASP A 282 -2.23 -1.59 11.05
CA ASP A 282 -0.85 -2.06 10.92
C ASP A 282 -0.77 -3.39 10.15
N GLN A 283 -1.56 -4.38 10.56
CA GLN A 283 -1.56 -5.70 9.94
C GLN A 283 -2.19 -5.67 8.54
N LEU A 284 -3.30 -4.94 8.39
CA LEU A 284 -3.95 -4.78 7.09
C LEU A 284 -3.03 -4.07 6.09
N TYR A 285 -2.30 -3.04 6.55
CA TYR A 285 -1.32 -2.35 5.72
C TYR A 285 -0.22 -3.28 5.24
N GLN A 286 0.44 -3.99 6.15
CA GLN A 286 1.56 -4.88 5.80
C GLN A 286 1.16 -6.03 4.87
N SER A 287 -0.02 -6.63 5.10
CA SER A 287 -0.44 -7.83 4.37
C SER A 287 -1.11 -7.52 3.03
N ILE A 288 -1.83 -6.41 2.93
CA ILE A 288 -2.70 -6.13 1.77
C ILE A 288 -2.34 -4.82 1.08
N ILE A 289 -2.14 -3.71 1.84
CA ILE A 289 -1.97 -2.39 1.22
C ILE A 289 -0.54 -2.19 0.74
N GLN A 290 0.46 -2.48 1.57
CA GLN A 290 1.87 -2.26 1.26
C GLN A 290 2.32 -2.92 -0.05
N PRO A 291 1.98 -4.20 -0.36
CA PRO A 291 2.32 -4.81 -1.64
C PRO A 291 1.78 -4.07 -2.87
N MET A 292 0.64 -3.38 -2.73
CA MET A 292 0.03 -2.60 -3.84
C MET A 292 0.70 -1.25 -4.08
N VAL A 293 1.39 -0.71 -3.07
CA VAL A 293 1.96 0.66 -3.11
C VAL A 293 3.48 0.67 -3.16
N ILE A 294 4.12 -0.47 -3.40
CA ILE A 294 5.58 -0.60 -3.54
C ILE A 294 6.11 0.39 -4.59
N GLY A 295 7.14 1.15 -4.23
CA GLY A 295 7.77 2.16 -5.08
C GLY A 295 7.05 3.51 -5.07
N SER A 296 5.94 3.65 -4.34
CA SER A 296 5.27 4.93 -4.12
C SER A 296 5.75 5.61 -2.83
N MET A 297 5.22 6.79 -2.54
CA MET A 297 5.47 7.47 -1.25
C MET A 297 4.84 6.74 -0.04
N ALA A 298 3.96 5.78 -0.29
CA ALA A 298 3.25 5.03 0.73
C ALA A 298 3.81 3.62 0.96
N ASP A 299 4.98 3.27 0.44
CA ASP A 299 5.55 1.91 0.56
C ASP A 299 6.30 1.64 1.86
N GLU A 300 6.82 2.68 2.52
CA GLU A 300 7.60 2.57 3.76
C GLU A 300 6.91 3.35 4.89
N LEU A 301 5.68 2.94 5.26
CA LEU A 301 4.92 3.56 6.35
C LEU A 301 4.78 2.64 7.56
N GLU A 302 4.81 3.22 8.74
CA GLU A 302 4.29 2.62 9.97
C GLU A 302 2.91 3.23 10.24
N ILE A 303 1.88 2.38 10.23
CA ILE A 303 0.48 2.83 10.35
C ILE A 303 -0.15 2.08 11.51
N THR A 304 -0.85 2.79 12.39
CA THR A 304 -1.66 2.20 13.46
C THR A 304 -3.03 2.84 13.52
N GLY A 305 -3.96 2.26 14.27
CA GLY A 305 -5.32 2.75 14.39
C GLY A 305 -6.36 1.86 13.72
N GLY A 306 -7.55 2.40 13.49
CA GLY A 306 -8.65 1.65 12.94
C GLY A 306 -9.40 2.35 11.82
N ILE A 307 -10.08 1.56 11.00
CA ILE A 307 -11.00 2.04 9.96
C ILE A 307 -12.25 1.17 9.92
N GLU A 308 -13.39 1.78 9.62
CA GLU A 308 -14.58 1.04 9.23
C GLU A 308 -15.26 1.76 8.07
N GLY A 309 -15.98 1.02 7.24
CA GLY A 309 -16.59 1.67 6.09
C GLY A 309 -17.34 0.72 5.16
N VAL A 310 -17.65 1.25 3.98
CA VAL A 310 -18.38 0.54 2.93
C VAL A 310 -17.74 0.79 1.57
N ILE A 311 -17.71 -0.28 0.75
CA ILE A 311 -17.32 -0.25 -0.65
C ILE A 311 -18.48 -0.75 -1.49
N GLU A 312 -18.94 0.06 -2.45
CA GLU A 312 -19.86 -0.38 -3.50
C GLU A 312 -19.06 -0.62 -4.78
N LEU A 313 -19.24 -1.80 -5.37
CA LEU A 313 -18.66 -2.14 -6.68
C LEU A 313 -19.79 -2.33 -7.70
N VAL A 314 -19.56 -1.85 -8.90
CA VAL A 314 -20.44 -2.02 -10.05
C VAL A 314 -19.58 -2.38 -11.26
N ASP A 315 -19.91 -3.48 -11.95
CA ASP A 315 -19.16 -4.01 -13.09
C ASP A 315 -17.65 -4.20 -12.77
N GLY A 316 -17.35 -4.62 -11.54
CA GLY A 316 -15.98 -4.83 -11.07
C GLY A 316 -15.21 -3.57 -10.66
N GLU A 317 -15.78 -2.37 -10.88
CA GLU A 317 -15.16 -1.10 -10.52
C GLU A 317 -15.72 -0.53 -9.22
N VAL A 318 -14.90 0.22 -8.47
CA VAL A 318 -15.37 0.93 -7.27
C VAL A 318 -16.29 2.06 -7.68
N ALA A 319 -17.56 1.99 -7.26
CA ALA A 319 -18.55 3.04 -7.48
C ALA A 319 -18.65 4.03 -6.31
N LEU A 320 -18.46 3.54 -5.10
CA LEU A 320 -18.44 4.31 -3.86
C LEU A 320 -17.46 3.68 -2.88
N PHE A 321 -16.67 4.51 -2.25
CA PHE A 321 -15.88 4.19 -1.06
C PHE A 321 -16.21 5.20 0.02
N ARG A 322 -16.47 4.74 1.24
CA ARG A 322 -16.68 5.58 2.41
C ARG A 322 -16.11 4.90 3.64
N SER A 323 -15.21 5.60 4.33
CA SER A 323 -14.55 5.07 5.52
C SER A 323 -14.51 6.10 6.64
N GLU A 324 -14.83 5.69 7.85
CA GLU A 324 -14.55 6.41 9.08
C GLU A 324 -13.15 6.05 9.56
N LEU A 325 -12.34 7.08 9.79
CA LEU A 325 -10.96 7.01 10.27
C LEU A 325 -10.97 7.15 11.78
N LYS A 326 -10.32 6.21 12.50
CA LYS A 326 -10.37 6.13 13.97
C LYS A 326 -8.97 6.21 14.55
N SER A 327 -8.56 7.41 14.96
CA SER A 327 -7.27 7.69 15.62
C SER A 327 -6.11 6.98 14.92
N ILE A 328 -5.92 7.30 13.63
CA ILE A 328 -4.85 6.72 12.84
C ILE A 328 -3.59 7.52 13.04
N ASP A 329 -2.49 6.83 13.35
CA ASP A 329 -1.14 7.37 13.30
C ASP A 329 -0.43 6.83 12.06
N VAL A 330 0.25 7.71 11.34
CA VAL A 330 1.04 7.39 10.14
C VAL A 330 2.40 8.02 10.29
N ASP A 331 3.45 7.21 10.29
CA ASP A 331 4.84 7.65 10.29
C ASP A 331 5.55 7.13 9.03
N ASP A 332 6.11 8.04 8.24
CA ASP A 332 6.99 7.67 7.13
C ASP A 332 8.36 7.26 7.69
N LEU A 333 8.76 6.01 7.45
CA LEU A 333 10.01 5.44 7.97
C LEU A 333 11.27 6.13 7.39
N ARG A 334 11.11 6.90 6.31
CA ARG A 334 12.17 7.75 5.74
C ARG A 334 12.30 9.08 6.48
N GLY A 335 11.32 9.40 7.36
CA GLY A 335 11.29 10.63 8.16
C GLY A 335 10.86 11.87 7.37
N VAL A 336 10.15 11.70 6.25
CA VAL A 336 9.66 12.84 5.45
C VAL A 336 8.43 13.46 6.06
N PHE A 337 7.48 12.65 6.56
CA PHE A 337 6.26 13.14 7.20
C PHE A 337 5.75 12.21 8.29
N ALA A 338 4.97 12.78 9.19
CA ALA A 338 4.13 12.03 10.12
C ALA A 338 2.80 12.74 10.35
N LEU A 339 1.74 11.96 10.59
CA LEU A 339 0.40 12.42 10.90
C LEU A 339 -0.10 11.62 12.11
N HIS A 340 -0.48 12.30 13.19
CA HIS A 340 -0.94 11.64 14.40
C HIS A 340 -2.35 12.04 14.78
N ASP A 341 -3.09 11.06 15.30
CA ASP A 341 -4.51 11.15 15.67
C ASP A 341 -5.37 11.66 14.49
N LEU A 342 -5.19 11.01 13.33
CA LEU A 342 -6.01 11.26 12.16
C LEU A 342 -7.38 10.61 12.36
N HIS A 343 -8.44 11.41 12.32
CA HIS A 343 -9.81 10.93 12.50
C HIS A 343 -10.81 11.72 11.64
N GLY A 344 -11.90 11.07 11.26
CA GLY A 344 -12.94 11.67 10.44
C GLY A 344 -13.48 10.76 9.35
N LEU A 345 -14.00 11.34 8.29
CA LEU A 345 -14.64 10.65 7.18
C LEU A 345 -13.85 10.85 5.89
N LEU A 346 -13.43 9.75 5.27
CA LEU A 346 -12.90 9.71 3.91
C LEU A 346 -13.94 9.09 2.99
N ALA A 347 -14.32 9.77 1.91
CA ALA A 347 -15.29 9.29 0.96
C ALA A 347 -14.89 9.62 -0.47
N TRP A 348 -15.17 8.69 -1.38
CA TRP A 348 -14.93 8.84 -2.81
C TRP A 348 -16.06 8.17 -3.60
N SER A 349 -16.34 8.67 -4.80
CA SER A 349 -17.30 8.06 -5.72
C SER A 349 -16.94 8.39 -7.16
N ASN A 350 -17.17 7.45 -8.06
CA ASN A 350 -17.04 7.66 -9.50
C ASN A 350 -18.26 8.44 -10.10
N ARG A 351 -19.24 8.82 -9.28
CA ARG A 351 -20.42 9.59 -9.72
C ARG A 351 -20.06 11.07 -9.89
N GLU A 352 -20.68 11.76 -10.85
CA GLU A 352 -20.40 13.16 -11.19
C GLU A 352 -20.46 14.14 -10.00
N ASN A 353 -21.35 13.89 -9.04
CA ASN A 353 -21.53 14.80 -7.90
C ASN A 353 -20.42 14.69 -6.84
N GLY A 354 -19.51 13.69 -6.95
CA GLY A 354 -18.46 13.44 -5.98
C GLY A 354 -18.95 13.17 -4.56
N GLN A 355 -18.03 13.01 -3.63
CA GLN A 355 -18.31 12.82 -2.21
C GLN A 355 -17.47 13.79 -1.38
N ALA A 356 -18.07 14.31 -0.30
CA ALA A 356 -17.35 15.16 0.64
C ALA A 356 -16.63 14.32 1.70
N SER A 357 -15.34 14.60 1.90
CA SER A 357 -14.50 14.06 2.97
C SER A 357 -14.17 15.15 3.97
N HIS A 358 -14.12 14.81 5.23
CA HIS A 358 -13.65 15.71 6.28
C HIS A 358 -12.88 14.91 7.33
N PHE A 359 -11.68 15.32 7.61
CA PHE A 359 -10.86 14.68 8.62
C PHE A 359 -9.96 15.69 9.31
N ASN A 360 -9.50 15.35 10.51
CA ASN A 360 -8.65 16.16 11.32
C ASN A 360 -7.38 15.37 11.65
N VAL A 361 -6.25 16.07 11.69
CA VAL A 361 -4.96 15.60 12.18
C VAL A 361 -4.62 16.44 13.40
N GLN A 362 -4.28 15.83 14.52
CA GLN A 362 -4.01 16.59 15.74
C GLN A 362 -2.63 17.22 15.74
N LYS A 363 -1.65 16.54 15.20
CA LYS A 363 -0.26 16.99 15.07
C LYS A 363 0.49 16.13 14.06
N GLY A 364 1.62 16.62 13.59
CA GLY A 364 2.50 15.86 12.71
C GLY A 364 3.75 16.65 12.40
N HIS A 365 4.47 16.23 11.40
CA HIS A 365 5.61 16.96 10.85
C HIS A 365 5.73 16.73 9.33
N LEU A 366 6.35 17.69 8.66
CA LEU A 366 6.84 17.56 7.30
C LEU A 366 8.34 17.86 7.33
N TYR A 367 9.17 16.88 6.99
CA TYR A 367 10.59 16.86 7.29
C TYR A 367 10.83 17.13 8.79
N GLN A 368 11.63 18.16 9.12
CA GLN A 368 11.92 18.55 10.50
C GLN A 368 10.96 19.64 11.03
N ILE A 369 9.92 19.99 10.27
CA ILE A 369 8.99 21.07 10.62
C ILE A 369 7.73 20.45 11.24
N PRO A 370 7.51 20.61 12.55
CA PRO A 370 6.29 20.16 13.20
C PRO A 370 5.12 21.07 12.82
N HIS A 371 3.93 20.49 12.71
CA HIS A 371 2.68 21.23 12.57
C HIS A 371 1.69 20.92 13.70
N GLY A 372 0.83 21.88 13.99
CA GLY A 372 -0.29 21.75 14.91
C GLY A 372 -1.50 21.09 14.29
N PRO A 373 -2.69 21.25 14.91
CA PRO A 373 -3.94 20.68 14.40
C PRO A 373 -4.29 21.21 13.02
N VAL A 374 -4.74 20.28 12.14
CA VAL A 374 -5.16 20.57 10.76
C VAL A 374 -6.51 19.95 10.49
N SER A 375 -7.45 20.73 9.95
CA SER A 375 -8.78 20.26 9.52
C SER A 375 -8.90 20.30 8.01
N VAL A 376 -9.09 19.15 7.39
CA VAL A 376 -9.16 18.99 5.94
C VAL A 376 -10.59 18.76 5.52
N ASN A 377 -11.08 19.54 4.54
CA ASN A 377 -12.39 19.38 3.93
C ASN A 377 -12.22 19.29 2.41
N LEU A 378 -12.42 18.10 1.87
CA LEU A 378 -12.21 17.80 0.45
C LEU A 378 -13.52 17.36 -0.20
N GLN A 379 -13.63 17.57 -1.50
CA GLN A 379 -14.57 16.88 -2.37
C GLN A 379 -13.79 15.94 -3.28
N ALA A 380 -14.09 14.66 -3.17
CA ALA A 380 -13.55 13.67 -4.09
C ALA A 380 -14.44 13.57 -5.33
N LEU A 381 -13.80 13.68 -6.49
CA LEU A 381 -14.40 13.60 -7.83
C LEU A 381 -13.89 12.33 -8.52
N PRO A 382 -14.51 11.86 -9.62
CA PRO A 382 -14.06 10.67 -10.33
C PRO A 382 -12.56 10.68 -10.68
N ASN A 383 -12.05 11.82 -11.13
CA ASN A 383 -10.67 11.97 -11.59
C ASN A 383 -9.77 12.77 -10.62
N GLY A 384 -10.22 13.03 -9.38
CA GLY A 384 -9.39 13.81 -8.49
C GLY A 384 -10.07 14.29 -7.23
N ILE A 385 -9.45 15.28 -6.59
CA ILE A 385 -9.96 15.94 -5.38
C ILE A 385 -9.90 17.46 -5.52
N SER A 386 -10.80 18.15 -4.83
CA SER A 386 -10.74 19.59 -4.66
C SER A 386 -10.99 19.99 -3.21
N LEU A 387 -10.39 21.10 -2.79
CA LEU A 387 -10.56 21.65 -1.45
C LEU A 387 -11.93 22.36 -1.36
N LEU A 388 -12.74 22.02 -0.36
CA LEU A 388 -14.03 22.66 -0.11
C LEU A 388 -13.93 23.92 0.76
N LYS A 389 -12.91 23.99 1.61
CA LYS A 389 -12.62 25.12 2.49
C LYS A 389 -11.12 25.35 2.51
N PRO A 390 -10.65 26.59 2.71
CA PRO A 390 -9.22 26.84 2.92
C PRO A 390 -8.66 25.94 4.02
N LEU A 391 -7.46 25.42 3.78
CA LEU A 391 -6.72 24.59 4.72
C LEU A 391 -5.74 25.49 5.47
N ASP A 392 -5.91 25.59 6.78
CA ASP A 392 -5.03 26.36 7.67
C ASP A 392 -4.12 25.40 8.43
N ILE A 393 -2.83 25.54 8.20
CA ILE A 393 -1.79 24.70 8.80
C ILE A 393 -0.96 25.57 9.74
N GLN A 394 -1.07 25.32 11.04
CA GLN A 394 -0.27 25.98 12.06
C GLN A 394 1.10 25.35 12.16
N LEU A 395 2.16 26.12 11.87
CA LEU A 395 3.55 25.67 11.96
C LEU A 395 4.51 26.86 12.15
N LEU A 396 5.69 26.61 12.71
CA LEU A 396 6.75 27.61 12.89
C LEU A 396 6.25 28.94 13.51
N GLY A 397 5.39 28.85 14.51
CA GLY A 397 4.81 30.03 15.20
C GLY A 397 3.82 30.86 14.38
N GLY A 398 3.56 30.50 13.14
CA GLY A 398 2.63 31.15 12.21
C GLY A 398 1.72 30.17 11.49
N HIS A 399 1.29 30.53 10.28
CA HIS A 399 0.32 29.75 9.49
C HIS A 399 0.72 29.66 8.01
N ILE A 400 0.40 28.53 7.38
CA ILE A 400 0.30 28.40 5.94
C ILE A 400 -1.18 28.15 5.61
N ILE A 401 -1.78 29.04 4.83
CA ILE A 401 -3.17 28.95 4.42
C ILE A 401 -3.21 28.54 2.95
N ILE A 402 -3.68 27.33 2.67
CA ILE A 402 -3.92 26.85 1.31
C ILE A 402 -5.36 27.21 0.95
N ASP A 403 -5.54 28.18 0.08
CA ASP A 403 -6.85 28.71 -0.31
C ASP A 403 -7.54 27.86 -1.38
N ARG A 404 -6.77 27.14 -2.19
CA ARG A 404 -7.25 26.28 -3.26
C ARG A 404 -6.30 25.09 -3.45
N LEU A 405 -6.88 23.91 -3.64
CA LEU A 405 -6.18 22.70 -4.07
C LEU A 405 -7.08 21.97 -5.05
N GLU A 406 -6.58 21.69 -6.23
CA GLU A 406 -7.18 20.80 -7.22
C GLU A 406 -6.13 19.75 -7.61
N ALA A 407 -6.45 18.48 -7.40
CA ALA A 407 -5.59 17.38 -7.79
C ALA A 407 -6.35 16.44 -8.74
N LYS A 408 -5.63 15.92 -9.74
CA LYS A 408 -6.14 15.02 -10.78
C LYS A 408 -5.22 13.83 -10.94
N ASN A 409 -5.71 12.78 -11.61
CA ASN A 409 -4.95 11.58 -11.95
C ASN A 409 -4.27 10.91 -10.73
N LEU A 410 -4.91 10.99 -9.56
CA LEU A 410 -4.34 10.50 -8.30
C LEU A 410 -4.09 8.98 -8.32
N PHE A 411 -4.86 8.24 -9.12
CA PHE A 411 -4.81 6.78 -9.19
C PHE A 411 -4.17 6.26 -10.50
N ASP A 412 -3.83 7.15 -11.44
CA ASP A 412 -3.31 6.78 -12.76
C ASP A 412 -1.77 6.75 -12.82
N GLY A 413 -1.11 6.82 -11.67
CA GLY A 413 0.36 6.78 -11.55
C GLY A 413 1.08 8.08 -11.93
N SER A 414 0.37 9.12 -12.35
CA SER A 414 0.92 10.43 -12.68
C SER A 414 0.08 11.55 -12.03
N PRO A 415 0.12 11.69 -10.70
CA PRO A 415 -0.69 12.70 -10.01
C PRO A 415 -0.28 14.11 -10.42
N GLU A 416 -1.27 14.92 -10.75
CA GLU A 416 -1.12 16.35 -11.05
C GLU A 416 -1.93 17.16 -10.05
N TRP A 417 -1.36 18.22 -9.48
CA TRP A 417 -2.13 19.13 -8.66
C TRP A 417 -1.68 20.58 -8.81
N GLU A 418 -2.65 21.46 -8.60
CA GLU A 418 -2.48 22.91 -8.60
C GLU A 418 -2.95 23.46 -7.26
N THR A 419 -2.16 24.35 -6.67
CA THR A 419 -2.50 24.99 -5.40
C THR A 419 -2.02 26.44 -5.35
N GLY A 420 -2.63 27.23 -4.47
CA GLY A 420 -2.15 28.54 -4.03
C GLY A 420 -2.07 28.56 -2.52
N ALA A 421 -1.14 29.31 -1.97
CA ALA A 421 -0.98 29.43 -0.53
C ALA A 421 -0.59 30.84 -0.10
N GLU A 422 -0.90 31.18 1.14
CA GLU A 422 -0.46 32.38 1.84
C GLU A 422 0.32 31.99 3.08
N VAL A 423 1.43 32.65 3.29
CA VAL A 423 2.30 32.48 4.46
C VAL A 423 2.07 33.66 5.39
N VAL A 424 1.72 33.39 6.64
CA VAL A 424 1.39 34.40 7.64
C VAL A 424 2.24 34.21 8.89
N ASN A 425 3.11 35.18 9.18
CA ASN A 425 3.92 35.29 10.40
C ASN A 425 4.77 34.06 10.74
N LEU A 426 5.31 33.34 9.74
CA LEU A 426 6.22 32.23 10.02
C LEU A 426 7.51 32.74 10.64
N SER A 427 7.92 32.16 11.76
CA SER A 427 9.16 32.50 12.44
C SER A 427 10.38 32.03 11.65
N LEU A 428 11.19 32.95 11.16
CA LEU A 428 12.48 32.64 10.55
C LEU A 428 13.43 31.96 11.50
N GLN A 429 13.30 32.21 12.81
CA GLN A 429 14.12 31.57 13.85
C GLN A 429 13.78 30.07 13.94
N GLU A 430 12.51 29.71 13.99
CA GLU A 430 12.08 28.31 14.03
C GLU A 430 12.42 27.59 12.73
N LEU A 431 12.23 28.25 11.57
CA LEU A 431 12.60 27.73 10.27
C LEU A 431 14.11 27.43 10.18
N SER A 432 14.95 28.40 10.59
CA SER A 432 16.40 28.22 10.59
C SER A 432 16.84 27.09 11.52
N THR A 433 16.19 26.96 12.67
CA THR A 433 16.47 25.90 13.63
C THR A 433 16.12 24.53 13.05
N ALA A 434 14.97 24.41 12.37
CA ALA A 434 14.52 23.17 11.76
C ALA A 434 15.50 22.65 10.69
N PHE A 435 16.15 23.55 9.93
CA PHE A 435 17.09 23.17 8.89
C PHE A 435 18.57 23.25 9.27
N ASP A 436 18.88 23.46 10.57
CA ASP A 436 20.25 23.68 11.08
C ASP A 436 20.99 24.83 10.34
N TRP A 437 20.21 25.82 9.89
CA TRP A 437 20.76 27.04 9.29
C TRP A 437 21.24 28.03 10.36
N PRO A 438 22.07 29.01 9.99
CA PRO A 438 22.33 30.15 10.86
C PRO A 438 21.01 30.81 11.28
N ILE A 439 20.82 31.08 12.59
CA ILE A 439 19.53 31.58 13.11
C ILE A 439 19.23 32.94 12.50
N LEU A 440 18.14 33.01 11.77
CA LEU A 440 17.54 34.21 11.23
C LEU A 440 16.49 34.72 12.23
N SER A 441 16.43 36.02 12.47
CA SER A 441 15.36 36.63 13.25
C SER A 441 14.41 37.38 12.32
N GLY A 442 13.13 37.38 12.66
CA GLY A 442 12.07 37.99 11.89
C GLY A 442 10.95 37.00 11.54
N GLU A 443 9.98 37.51 10.81
CA GLU A 443 8.82 36.76 10.36
C GLU A 443 8.75 36.75 8.83
N LEU A 444 8.36 35.60 8.29
CA LEU A 444 8.11 35.42 6.89
C LEU A 444 6.60 35.65 6.63
N ASN A 445 6.32 36.61 5.77
CA ASN A 445 4.98 36.89 5.28
C ASN A 445 5.02 36.95 3.76
N GLY A 446 4.05 36.35 3.09
CA GLY A 446 3.99 36.42 1.65
C GLY A 446 2.87 35.58 1.06
N ARG A 447 2.55 35.88 -0.18
CA ARG A 447 1.68 35.03 -0.99
C ARG A 447 2.56 34.18 -1.89
N LEU A 448 2.44 32.86 -1.76
CA LEU A 448 3.08 31.94 -2.69
C LEU A 448 2.37 32.07 -4.05
N PRO A 449 3.14 32.16 -5.15
CA PRO A 449 2.54 32.10 -6.46
C PRO A 449 1.83 30.76 -6.67
N ARG A 450 1.05 30.65 -7.73
CA ARG A 450 0.42 29.40 -8.09
C ARG A 450 1.47 28.30 -8.25
N MET A 451 1.23 27.17 -7.63
CA MET A 451 2.11 26.01 -7.64
C MET A 451 1.48 24.89 -8.46
N HIS A 452 2.27 24.30 -9.35
CA HIS A 452 1.89 23.13 -10.13
C HIS A 452 2.80 21.96 -9.80
N TYR A 453 2.20 20.82 -9.48
CA TYR A 453 2.93 19.58 -9.32
C TYR A 453 2.61 18.64 -10.47
N GLN A 454 3.64 18.20 -11.15
CA GLN A 454 3.58 17.22 -12.24
C GLN A 454 4.94 16.55 -12.39
N ASP A 455 4.98 15.26 -12.76
CA ASP A 455 6.20 14.50 -13.02
C ASP A 455 7.23 14.62 -11.88
N GLU A 456 6.79 14.44 -10.63
CA GLU A 456 7.60 14.59 -9.41
C GLU A 456 8.23 15.98 -9.23
N SER A 457 7.73 16.99 -9.92
CA SER A 457 8.23 18.37 -9.88
C SER A 457 7.15 19.32 -9.38
N LEU A 458 7.52 20.20 -8.45
CA LEU A 458 6.73 21.33 -8.00
C LEU A 458 7.30 22.61 -8.60
N ASP A 459 6.56 23.18 -9.54
CA ASP A 459 6.91 24.42 -10.22
C ASP A 459 6.05 25.58 -9.72
N PHE A 460 6.63 26.78 -9.63
CA PHE A 460 5.95 27.98 -9.13
C PHE A 460 5.81 29.03 -10.25
N ASP A 461 4.57 29.48 -10.49
CA ASP A 461 4.26 30.46 -11.51
C ASP A 461 4.50 31.88 -10.99
N GLY A 462 5.65 32.48 -11.25
CA GLY A 462 5.99 33.84 -10.87
C GLY A 462 7.00 33.94 -9.73
N ALA A 463 7.04 35.10 -9.07
CA ALA A 463 8.02 35.38 -8.03
C ALA A 463 7.38 35.29 -6.62
N LEU A 464 8.10 34.66 -5.69
CA LEU A 464 7.80 34.71 -4.26
C LEU A 464 8.42 35.97 -3.68
N GLN A 465 7.61 36.84 -3.11
CA GLN A 465 8.07 38.06 -2.42
C GLN A 465 8.10 37.82 -0.91
N VAL A 466 9.26 38.16 -0.32
CA VAL A 466 9.50 38.00 1.12
C VAL A 466 9.95 39.34 1.68
N ASP A 467 9.19 39.92 2.58
CA ASP A 467 9.57 41.13 3.30
C ASP A 467 10.36 40.75 4.58
N VAL A 468 11.64 41.06 4.60
CA VAL A 468 12.57 40.67 5.68
C VAL A 468 13.68 41.71 5.82
N PHE A 469 14.21 41.88 7.04
CA PHE A 469 15.30 42.81 7.33
C PHE A 469 15.07 44.24 6.81
N GLY A 470 13.82 44.73 6.87
CA GLY A 470 13.47 46.09 6.45
C GLY A 470 13.47 46.31 4.94
N GLY A 471 13.72 45.30 4.14
CA GLY A 471 13.70 45.31 2.67
C GLY A 471 12.89 44.14 2.11
N ARG A 472 13.17 43.78 0.86
CA ARG A 472 12.46 42.72 0.13
C ARG A 472 13.39 41.78 -0.58
N ILE A 473 13.11 40.50 -0.48
CA ILE A 473 13.70 39.45 -1.29
C ILE A 473 12.64 38.95 -2.27
N GLU A 474 12.96 38.93 -3.55
CA GLU A 474 12.14 38.37 -4.61
C GLU A 474 12.78 37.10 -5.13
N VAL A 475 12.10 35.96 -4.98
CA VAL A 475 12.60 34.65 -5.41
C VAL A 475 11.87 34.25 -6.68
N GLU A 476 12.61 34.02 -7.73
CA GLU A 476 12.11 33.65 -9.05
C GLU A 476 12.61 32.26 -9.46
N GLN A 477 11.96 31.69 -10.49
CA GLN A 477 12.33 30.38 -11.06
C GLN A 477 12.35 29.28 -9.99
N LEU A 478 11.53 29.40 -8.96
CA LEU A 478 11.46 28.43 -7.88
C LEU A 478 10.87 27.13 -8.42
N LYS A 479 11.62 26.05 -8.24
CA LYS A 479 11.26 24.70 -8.65
C LYS A 479 11.81 23.71 -7.64
N ILE A 480 10.99 22.74 -7.24
CA ILE A 480 11.40 21.67 -6.34
C ILE A 480 11.14 20.32 -7.03
N LYS A 481 12.19 19.55 -7.28
CA LYS A 481 12.07 18.17 -7.75
C LYS A 481 12.01 17.23 -6.57
N GLN A 482 11.20 16.18 -6.71
CA GLN A 482 10.98 15.17 -5.67
C GLN A 482 10.72 15.79 -4.28
N PRO A 483 9.73 16.69 -4.12
CA PRO A 483 9.49 17.41 -2.87
C PRO A 483 9.19 16.50 -1.68
N LEU A 484 8.70 15.27 -1.92
CA LEU A 484 8.45 14.23 -0.91
C LEU A 484 9.39 13.01 -1.07
N GLY A 485 10.43 13.16 -1.91
CA GLY A 485 11.44 12.11 -2.13
C GLY A 485 12.50 12.08 -1.03
N ARG A 486 13.38 11.09 -1.08
CA ARG A 486 14.51 10.94 -0.14
C ARG A 486 15.54 12.07 -0.26
N VAL A 487 15.70 12.63 -1.43
CA VAL A 487 16.69 13.67 -1.73
C VAL A 487 16.04 14.75 -2.59
N PRO A 488 15.30 15.70 -1.97
CA PRO A 488 14.70 16.79 -2.73
C PRO A 488 15.77 17.74 -3.33
N GLU A 489 15.49 18.25 -4.52
CA GLU A 489 16.31 19.25 -5.21
C GLU A 489 15.53 20.55 -5.36
N LEU A 490 16.10 21.67 -4.92
CA LEU A 490 15.51 22.99 -5.08
C LEU A 490 16.35 23.84 -6.04
N PHE A 491 15.68 24.48 -6.97
CA PHE A 491 16.27 25.46 -7.90
C PHE A 491 15.58 26.80 -7.72
N ALA A 492 16.35 27.89 -7.67
CA ALA A 492 15.82 29.25 -7.54
C ALA A 492 16.82 30.30 -8.00
N SER A 493 16.31 31.50 -8.25
CA SER A 493 17.09 32.74 -8.29
C SER A 493 16.47 33.74 -7.33
N ALA A 494 17.28 34.61 -6.73
CA ALA A 494 16.78 35.60 -5.77
C ALA A 494 17.39 36.96 -6.01
N GLU A 495 16.57 38.02 -5.91
CA GLU A 495 16.98 39.40 -5.90
C GLU A 495 16.68 40.04 -4.54
N LEU A 496 17.68 40.69 -3.97
CA LEU A 496 17.61 41.33 -2.66
C LEU A 496 17.58 42.84 -2.85
N ASN A 497 16.56 43.50 -2.34
CA ASN A 497 16.37 44.93 -2.56
C ASN A 497 16.18 45.65 -1.21
N GLY A 498 17.11 46.58 -0.92
CA GLY A 498 16.99 47.50 0.21
C GLY A 498 17.04 46.87 1.59
N LEU A 499 17.72 45.71 1.76
CA LEU A 499 17.85 45.08 3.07
C LEU A 499 18.72 45.92 4.00
N ASP A 500 18.36 45.97 5.29
CA ASP A 500 19.08 46.68 6.33
C ASP A 500 20.23 45.82 6.86
N LEU A 501 21.47 46.26 6.58
CA LEU A 501 22.70 45.60 7.03
C LEU A 501 22.81 45.52 8.57
N GLU A 502 22.26 46.52 9.31
CA GLU A 502 22.26 46.46 10.78
C GLU A 502 21.42 45.29 11.29
N GLN A 503 20.23 45.11 10.73
CA GLN A 503 19.38 43.97 11.12
C GLN A 503 20.02 42.64 10.76
N ILE A 504 20.58 42.51 9.55
CA ILE A 504 21.29 41.31 9.09
C ILE A 504 22.46 40.98 10.02
N THR A 505 23.37 41.95 10.26
CA THR A 505 24.60 41.73 11.02
C THR A 505 24.34 41.48 12.50
N ARG A 506 23.24 42.04 13.06
CA ARG A 506 22.77 41.74 14.40
C ARG A 506 22.24 40.30 14.49
N THR A 507 21.43 39.89 13.55
CA THR A 507 20.87 38.53 13.45
C THR A 507 21.96 37.46 13.44
N PHE A 508 22.99 37.68 12.65
CA PHE A 508 24.10 36.74 12.53
C PHE A 508 25.22 36.92 13.57
N SER A 509 25.03 37.85 14.54
CA SER A 509 26.08 38.19 15.54
C SER A 509 27.42 38.56 14.88
N PHE A 510 27.37 39.06 13.66
CA PHE A 510 28.52 39.32 12.81
C PHE A 510 29.32 40.58 13.21
N GLY A 511 28.71 41.41 14.04
CA GLY A 511 29.15 42.71 14.46
C GLY A 511 28.09 43.74 14.11
N HIS A 512 28.48 45.02 13.92
CA HIS A 512 27.56 46.08 13.57
C HIS A 512 27.97 46.71 12.23
N ILE A 513 27.07 46.69 11.26
CA ILE A 513 27.27 47.35 9.95
C ILE A 513 25.98 48.12 9.66
N GLU A 514 26.09 49.47 9.51
CA GLU A 514 24.98 50.33 9.11
C GLU A 514 25.02 50.51 7.56
N GLY A 515 23.88 50.56 6.92
CA GLY A 515 23.70 50.82 5.50
C GLY A 515 22.72 49.83 4.84
N GLY A 516 22.42 50.03 3.58
CA GLY A 516 21.62 49.15 2.75
C GLY A 516 22.41 47.99 2.15
N LEU A 517 21.72 46.90 1.86
CA LEU A 517 22.25 45.79 1.09
C LEU A 517 21.35 45.49 -0.09
N GLU A 518 21.93 45.40 -1.25
CA GLU A 518 21.33 44.87 -2.46
C GLU A 518 22.12 43.65 -2.93
N GLY A 519 21.45 42.74 -3.64
CA GLY A 519 22.16 41.57 -4.14
C GLY A 519 21.35 40.71 -5.06
N LYS A 520 22.03 39.75 -5.65
CA LYS A 520 21.44 38.71 -6.51
C LYS A 520 22.07 37.37 -6.19
N VAL A 521 21.24 36.35 -6.16
CA VAL A 521 21.66 34.94 -6.11
C VAL A 521 21.06 34.26 -7.33
N ASN A 522 21.87 33.91 -8.29
CA ASN A 522 21.45 33.21 -9.50
C ASN A 522 21.81 31.73 -9.41
N ASP A 523 21.08 30.91 -10.15
CA ASP A 523 21.33 29.47 -10.29
C ASP A 523 21.51 28.75 -8.94
N LEU A 524 20.75 29.15 -7.92
CA LEU A 524 20.75 28.46 -6.63
C LEU A 524 20.24 27.04 -6.83
N HIS A 525 21.07 26.07 -6.45
CA HIS A 525 20.74 24.66 -6.43
C HIS A 525 21.01 24.08 -5.04
N LEU A 526 19.96 23.62 -4.39
CA LEU A 526 20.04 22.86 -3.14
C LEU A 526 19.82 21.39 -3.43
N LEU A 527 20.62 20.53 -2.82
CA LEU A 527 20.42 19.08 -2.80
C LEU A 527 20.23 18.64 -1.35
N ASN A 528 19.10 18.02 -1.05
CA ASN A 528 18.72 17.69 0.33
C ASN A 528 18.83 18.91 1.29
N TRP A 529 18.36 20.08 0.80
CA TRP A 529 18.36 21.39 1.49
C TRP A 529 19.76 21.98 1.75
N GLU A 530 20.83 21.36 1.25
CA GLU A 530 22.19 21.90 1.31
C GLU A 530 22.59 22.55 -0.01
N PRO A 531 23.18 23.76 -0.02
CA PRO A 531 23.65 24.42 -1.24
C PRO A 531 24.77 23.62 -1.91
N VAL A 532 24.58 23.31 -3.20
CA VAL A 532 25.59 22.65 -4.03
C VAL A 532 26.06 23.53 -5.19
N ALA A 533 25.24 24.49 -5.62
CA ALA A 533 25.64 25.47 -6.63
C ALA A 533 24.89 26.80 -6.43
N PHE A 534 25.55 27.90 -6.69
CA PHE A 534 24.98 29.25 -6.85
C PHE A 534 25.99 30.25 -7.38
N GLN A 535 25.48 31.39 -7.87
CA GLN A 535 26.26 32.60 -8.17
C GLN A 535 25.66 33.76 -7.40
N ALA A 536 26.35 34.26 -6.37
CA ALA A 536 25.86 35.33 -5.51
C ALA A 536 26.71 36.59 -5.65
N GLN A 537 26.06 37.74 -5.67
CA GLN A 537 26.68 39.05 -5.60
C GLN A 537 25.89 39.93 -4.64
N PHE A 538 26.58 40.51 -3.68
CA PHE A 538 26.02 41.43 -2.70
C PHE A 538 26.83 42.72 -2.69
N ASN A 539 26.14 43.85 -2.59
CA ASN A 539 26.80 45.17 -2.52
C ASN A 539 26.00 46.15 -1.66
N SER A 540 26.68 47.05 -0.99
CA SER A 540 26.03 48.22 -0.41
C SER A 540 25.86 49.29 -1.50
N PRO A 541 24.61 49.85 -1.69
CA PRO A 541 24.40 50.98 -2.58
C PRO A 541 25.24 52.20 -2.15
N ALA A 542 25.64 53.01 -3.12
CA ALA A 542 26.41 54.21 -2.81
C ALA A 542 25.50 55.40 -2.41
N ASP A 543 24.25 55.37 -2.84
CA ASP A 543 23.31 56.49 -2.79
C ASP A 543 22.02 56.14 -2.02
N ASP A 544 22.17 55.40 -0.91
CA ASP A 544 21.02 54.93 -0.09
C ASP A 544 20.63 55.93 1.02
N ASP A 545 21.23 57.11 1.07
CA ASP A 545 21.04 58.12 2.11
C ASP A 545 21.23 57.64 3.58
N LEU A 546 21.78 56.43 3.77
CA LEU A 546 22.04 55.83 5.05
C LEU A 546 23.43 56.12 5.56
N ARG A 547 23.65 55.88 6.85
CA ARG A 547 25.01 55.97 7.43
C ARG A 547 25.80 54.71 7.11
N HIS A 548 27.00 54.87 6.56
CA HIS A 548 27.88 53.75 6.26
C HIS A 548 28.93 53.62 7.34
N ARG A 549 28.68 52.80 8.34
CA ARG A 549 29.59 52.49 9.45
C ARG A 549 29.77 50.99 9.63
N ILE A 550 30.92 50.56 10.00
CA ILE A 550 31.29 49.19 10.27
C ILE A 550 32.07 49.11 11.59
N SER A 551 31.65 48.20 12.47
CA SER A 551 32.36 47.96 13.74
C SER A 551 33.65 47.18 13.53
N GLN A 552 34.61 47.32 14.46
CA GLN A 552 35.84 46.57 14.43
C GLN A 552 35.60 45.07 14.38
N ARG A 553 34.63 44.56 15.17
CA ARG A 553 34.28 43.15 15.15
C ARG A 553 33.82 42.67 13.77
N ALA A 554 33.04 43.46 13.05
CA ALA A 554 32.60 43.10 11.68
C ALA A 554 33.77 43.10 10.70
N VAL A 555 34.74 44.03 10.85
CA VAL A 555 35.99 44.07 10.09
C VAL A 555 36.82 42.80 10.31
N ASP A 556 36.99 42.39 11.57
CA ASP A 556 37.74 41.18 11.94
C ASP A 556 37.06 39.91 11.37
N ASN A 557 35.76 39.84 11.46
CA ASN A 557 34.95 38.72 10.92
C ASN A 557 35.08 38.64 9.38
N LEU A 558 34.94 39.77 8.66
CA LEU A 558 35.13 39.79 7.20
C LEU A 558 36.57 39.42 6.82
N THR A 559 37.55 39.85 7.62
CA THR A 559 38.97 39.51 7.38
C THR A 559 39.19 37.98 7.55
N SER A 560 38.55 37.36 8.55
CA SER A 560 38.67 35.91 8.75
C SER A 560 38.04 35.08 7.67
N ILE A 561 36.96 35.55 7.06
CA ILE A 561 36.31 34.92 5.89
C ILE A 561 37.27 34.95 4.69
N GLY A 562 37.86 36.13 4.40
CA GLY A 562 38.68 36.35 3.23
C GLY A 562 40.09 35.75 3.31
N ASN A 563 40.72 35.66 4.48
CA ASN A 563 42.12 35.28 4.63
C ASN A 563 42.37 34.05 5.54
N GLY A 564 41.33 33.53 6.22
CA GLY A 564 41.48 32.44 7.21
C GLY A 564 41.99 32.91 8.58
N VAL A 565 42.08 31.92 9.51
CA VAL A 565 42.52 32.19 10.89
C VAL A 565 43.99 32.63 10.90
N GLY A 566 44.27 33.92 11.07
CA GLY A 566 45.61 34.48 11.09
C GLY A 566 45.68 35.92 10.58
N GLY A 567 44.57 36.47 10.07
CA GLY A 567 44.53 37.85 9.53
C GLY A 567 44.07 38.92 10.51
N SER A 568 44.13 38.69 11.83
CA SER A 568 43.78 39.74 12.78
C SER A 568 44.70 40.93 12.63
N LEU A 569 44.10 42.10 12.44
CA LEU A 569 44.80 43.37 12.41
C LEU A 569 45.40 43.63 13.79
N GLN A 570 46.58 43.05 14.07
CA GLN A 570 47.40 43.36 15.25
C GLN A 570 48.04 44.75 15.11
N ASN A 571 47.25 45.77 14.88
CA ASN A 571 47.70 47.13 15.02
C ASN A 571 47.05 47.74 16.26
N THR A 572 47.77 47.77 17.36
CA THR A 572 47.38 48.29 18.67
C THR A 572 46.79 49.72 18.62
N PHE A 573 46.96 50.43 17.53
CA PHE A 573 46.47 51.79 17.31
C PHE A 573 45.02 51.84 16.83
N LEU A 574 44.56 50.80 16.12
CA LEU A 574 43.20 50.73 15.56
C LEU A 574 42.18 50.25 16.62
N GLY A 575 42.60 49.57 17.68
CA GLY A 575 41.76 49.11 18.80
C GLY A 575 41.13 50.24 19.66
N ILE A 576 41.51 51.49 19.39
CA ILE A 576 40.93 52.67 20.07
C ILE A 576 39.59 53.07 19.41
N PHE A 577 39.37 52.70 18.17
CA PHE A 577 38.19 53.07 17.39
C PHE A 577 37.22 51.91 17.38
N LYS A 578 35.98 52.13 17.85
CA LYS A 578 34.95 51.11 17.87
C LYS A 578 34.27 50.93 16.52
N GLU A 579 34.23 51.98 15.68
CA GLU A 579 33.55 52.04 14.41
C GLU A 579 34.37 52.79 13.36
N PHE A 580 34.24 52.38 12.09
CA PHE A 580 34.90 52.98 10.96
C PHE A 580 33.85 53.34 9.89
N ARG A 581 34.16 54.35 9.07
CA ARG A 581 33.35 54.67 7.87
C ARG A 581 33.78 53.81 6.69
N TYR A 582 32.84 53.35 5.93
CA TYR A 582 33.15 52.69 4.64
C TYR A 582 32.45 53.40 3.49
N ASN A 583 32.98 53.21 2.27
CA ASN A 583 32.45 53.74 1.03
C ASN A 583 31.61 52.66 0.30
N ARG A 584 32.11 51.43 0.30
CA ARG A 584 31.46 50.31 -0.38
C ARG A 584 31.82 48.97 0.25
N ILE A 585 30.83 48.12 0.36
CA ILE A 585 30.99 46.70 0.66
C ILE A 585 30.59 45.94 -0.60
N GLU A 586 31.35 44.92 -0.99
CA GLU A 586 31.00 44.03 -2.08
C GLU A 586 31.53 42.63 -1.80
N LEU A 587 30.65 41.64 -1.96
CA LEU A 587 30.99 40.23 -1.88
C LEU A 587 30.42 39.52 -3.08
N ARG A 588 31.26 38.78 -3.80
CA ARG A 588 30.86 37.83 -4.84
C ARG A 588 31.22 36.43 -4.36
N ALA A 589 30.34 35.47 -4.58
CA ALA A 589 30.60 34.09 -4.26
C ALA A 589 29.99 33.18 -5.33
N THR A 590 30.76 32.26 -5.86
CA THR A 590 30.27 31.21 -6.76
C THR A 590 30.57 29.88 -6.10
N LEU A 591 29.54 29.07 -5.93
CA LEU A 591 29.65 27.69 -5.43
C LEU A 591 29.50 26.71 -6.57
N ASP A 592 30.38 25.71 -6.63
CA ASP A 592 30.30 24.56 -7.53
C ASP A 592 30.72 23.30 -6.74
N GLY A 593 29.77 22.46 -6.37
CA GLY A 593 29.97 21.31 -5.50
C GLY A 593 30.52 21.71 -4.11
N ASN A 594 31.76 21.34 -3.83
CA ASN A 594 32.40 21.64 -2.54
C ASN A 594 33.42 22.81 -2.64
N LEU A 595 33.49 23.53 -3.76
CA LEU A 595 34.42 24.62 -3.94
C LEU A 595 33.70 25.97 -4.07
N ALA A 596 33.96 26.87 -3.14
CA ALA A 596 33.50 28.25 -3.22
C ALA A 596 34.60 29.15 -3.77
N GLU A 597 34.29 29.94 -4.82
CA GLU A 597 35.14 30.99 -5.35
C GLU A 597 34.62 32.36 -4.90
N LEU A 598 35.44 33.07 -4.14
CA LEU A 598 35.12 34.36 -3.53
C LEU A 598 35.70 35.53 -4.30
N GLY A 599 35.02 36.66 -4.31
CA GLY A 599 35.44 37.89 -4.94
C GLY A 599 34.83 39.14 -4.29
N GLY A 600 35.16 40.27 -4.81
CA GLY A 600 34.69 41.60 -4.39
C GLY A 600 35.20 42.68 -5.35
N ILE A 601 35.47 43.89 -4.88
CA ILE A 601 36.03 44.98 -5.66
C ILE A 601 37.50 44.67 -5.99
N ASP A 602 37.91 44.70 -7.24
CA ASP A 602 39.26 44.32 -7.63
C ASP A 602 40.35 45.21 -7.00
N HIS A 603 41.40 44.56 -6.49
CA HIS A 603 42.58 45.25 -5.92
C HIS A 603 43.72 45.27 -6.93
N PRO A 604 44.43 46.43 -7.13
CA PRO A 604 45.49 46.57 -8.14
C PRO A 604 46.64 45.56 -8.02
N ASP A 605 47.01 45.20 -6.79
CA ASP A 605 48.15 44.30 -6.51
C ASP A 605 47.72 42.81 -6.40
N GLY A 606 46.57 42.47 -6.92
CA GLY A 606 45.95 41.14 -6.74
C GLY A 606 45.07 41.04 -5.48
N GLY A 607 44.20 40.01 -5.40
CA GLY A 607 43.19 39.95 -4.38
C GLY A 607 41.96 40.82 -4.69
N TYR A 608 41.18 41.13 -3.66
CA TYR A 608 39.96 41.93 -3.78
C TYR A 608 39.61 42.61 -2.46
N TYR A 609 38.95 43.77 -2.53
CA TYR A 609 38.36 44.41 -1.35
C TYR A 609 36.99 43.80 -1.05
N LEU A 610 36.76 43.38 0.17
CA LEU A 610 35.45 43.14 0.72
C LEU A 610 34.82 44.43 1.24
N VAL A 611 35.63 45.28 1.85
CA VAL A 611 35.24 46.62 2.33
C VAL A 611 36.25 47.65 1.84
N LYS A 612 35.75 48.70 1.18
CA LYS A 612 36.51 49.88 0.84
C LYS A 612 36.20 50.99 1.80
N GLY A 613 37.13 51.30 2.66
CA GLY A 613 36.94 52.27 3.73
C GLY A 613 36.86 53.71 3.26
N ALA A 614 36.30 54.56 4.13
CA ALA A 614 36.20 56.02 3.94
C ALA A 614 36.58 56.76 5.21
N GLY A 615 36.92 58.04 5.06
CA GLY A 615 37.24 58.90 6.23
C GLY A 615 38.59 58.62 6.90
N LEU A 616 38.73 59.05 8.15
CA LEU A 616 39.92 58.84 8.96
C LEU A 616 39.51 58.27 10.34
N PRO A 617 40.10 57.15 10.81
CA PRO A 617 41.06 56.34 10.06
C PRO A 617 40.35 55.53 8.95
N ARG A 618 40.99 55.38 7.81
CA ARG A 618 40.49 54.55 6.74
C ARG A 618 40.92 53.10 6.94
N ILE A 619 39.96 52.16 6.86
CA ILE A 619 40.23 50.73 6.92
C ILE A 619 39.68 50.06 5.66
N ASP A 620 40.56 49.40 4.94
CA ASP A 620 40.21 48.54 3.82
C ASP A 620 40.33 47.07 4.26
N VAL A 621 39.29 46.25 3.97
CA VAL A 621 39.34 44.80 4.19
C VAL A 621 39.67 44.15 2.88
N ILE A 622 40.89 43.60 2.77
CA ILE A 622 41.42 42.97 1.57
C ILE A 622 41.53 41.46 1.79
N ALA A 623 40.93 40.72 0.90
CA ALA A 623 41.01 39.26 0.84
C ALA A 623 41.90 38.83 -0.32
N ARG A 624 42.72 37.78 -0.10
CA ARG A 624 43.64 37.25 -1.12
C ARG A 624 43.27 35.86 -1.59
N ASN A 625 42.61 35.07 -0.73
CA ASN A 625 42.17 33.73 -1.06
C ASN A 625 40.84 33.79 -1.84
N ARG A 626 40.92 33.39 -3.12
CA ARG A 626 39.73 33.34 -3.98
C ARG A 626 39.01 31.99 -3.90
N ARG A 627 39.66 30.92 -3.45
CA ARG A 627 39.09 29.56 -3.43
C ARG A 627 39.16 28.98 -2.03
N VAL A 628 38.02 28.47 -1.55
CA VAL A 628 37.88 27.86 -0.24
C VAL A 628 36.90 26.70 -0.34
N ALA A 629 37.15 25.62 0.42
CA ALA A 629 36.17 24.52 0.53
C ALA A 629 34.90 25.04 1.20
N TRP A 630 33.72 24.72 0.62
CA TRP A 630 32.42 25.20 1.10
C TRP A 630 32.21 24.89 2.57
N LYS A 631 32.43 23.63 2.97
CA LYS A 631 32.32 23.22 4.38
C LYS A 631 33.18 24.06 5.32
N THR A 632 34.41 24.34 4.94
CA THR A 632 35.31 25.20 5.74
C THR A 632 34.78 26.63 5.83
N LEU A 633 34.20 27.18 4.76
CA LEU A 633 33.58 28.50 4.79
C LEU A 633 32.39 28.56 5.73
N VAL A 634 31.50 27.57 5.67
CA VAL A 634 30.34 27.45 6.55
C VAL A 634 30.77 27.28 8.02
N GLU A 635 31.77 26.44 8.30
CA GLU A 635 32.34 26.28 9.64
C GLU A 635 32.90 27.60 10.19
N ARG A 636 33.61 28.37 9.38
CA ARG A 636 34.10 29.70 9.78
C ARG A 636 32.95 30.64 10.15
N LEU A 637 31.88 30.65 9.34
CA LEU A 637 30.68 31.44 9.61
C LEU A 637 29.94 30.99 10.89
N LYS A 638 29.87 29.69 11.14
CA LYS A 638 29.31 29.13 12.38
C LYS A 638 30.15 29.51 13.62
N ASN A 639 31.49 29.47 13.55
CA ASN A 639 32.38 29.79 14.64
C ASN A 639 32.36 31.27 15.02
N ILE A 640 32.17 32.19 14.08
CA ILE A 640 31.98 33.64 14.37
C ILE A 640 30.82 33.86 15.35
N ARG A 641 29.82 33.03 15.33
CA ARG A 641 28.64 33.07 16.18
C ARG A 641 28.91 32.61 17.62
N VAL A 642 29.70 31.54 17.79
CA VAL A 642 29.98 30.95 19.13
C VAL A 642 30.76 31.90 20.00
N GLU A 643 31.78 32.58 19.45
CA GLU A 643 32.56 33.59 20.18
C GLU A 643 31.73 34.82 20.60
N GLY A 644 30.57 35.03 19.96
CA GLY A 644 29.65 36.13 20.33
C GLY A 644 28.72 35.86 21.51
N MET A 645 28.53 34.60 21.91
CA MET A 645 27.61 34.21 22.99
C MET A 645 28.29 34.07 24.37
N GLU A 646 29.63 34.00 24.44
CA GLU A 646 30.36 33.86 25.69
C GLU A 646 30.61 35.20 26.47
N VAL A 647 30.13 36.33 25.96
CA VAL A 647 30.35 37.66 26.57
C VAL A 647 29.02 38.39 26.82
N GLN A 648 28.07 37.74 27.48
CA GLN A 648 26.93 38.41 28.12
C GLN A 648 26.76 37.88 29.54
#